data_1699e764c19647c06961ced6d13a793b
#
_entry.id   1699e764c19647c06961ced6d13a793b
#
_cell.length_a   1.000
_cell.length_b   1.000
_cell.length_c   1.000
_cell.angle_alpha   90.00
_cell.angle_beta   90.00
_cell.angle_gamma   90.00
#
_symmetry.space_group_name_H-M   'P 1'
#
loop_
_entity.id
_entity.type
_entity.pdbx_description
1 polymer ?
#
loop_
_entity_poly.entity_id
_entity_poly.type
_entity_poly.pdbx_seq_one_letter_code
_entity_poly.pdbx_strand_id
1 'polypeptide(L)'
;MGEGEMIGLHASVGRGALALALAFCAAPALAQADKPAGPGQSAPDAAAPQNGSEANEPAPGDIIVTAQKRSENIQKVPLAVSVVSEAQLKASGVTQFQDLGKIAPSLTVRPAEHPVNANVSLRGVGTFAFGIGVEPSVAVLVDEVPLAFQARAFTDLPDVERIEVLRGPQSTLYGKSASAGLINIITRQPTDTFHARFNVMGTTDSEYGGNFSLSGPISPQLGYVVSASYSNWDGNVRNLFNDKKVNGREAFNTRGKLRWEPASNVTITLSGNYLNGSTTVGRPFIRMDPTALLRKMPGQTQAVTMPGVTIGPDNQNISNNYNSRTKYEGGGGSLRGDVGLGDLTLVSITSYDKFRLNDYLDHDDTSSSAAVGNNIQVGQFHSQLFTQEVRLLSSSAKPFRYTLGAYYANVKFERPFLRGPAFSPANWYATSKSEQIAGFAQIDWEIVPHLILTGGGRVQNEKVSYTFRDNLAAPGSQFFSGSASDTAGTYRLSGRYEVTPDLMFFATYSTGYKGQTYDLTTGFNANRAAAGPIKPERSRDKEIGMRAQFLDRRVTFNLTYFDTNYKNLQAQTIETLADGTTNFRLTNVGGLNTKGVELDTTARIGSDLNLTGSLAYLDARYTSFPVAQCYPLQTVAQGCTGSPARQNLTGARAIQAPKWKFSVGADYSPSLGGNLKGVAQANWQYQSSVYYVAEDPQTFQKAYSIVNVGLGVRDKDRKWEIVAFVNNLFDVQYYPSLVNTAGNFGDNTGNKIATQAVLPRDFRRYGGLRLGVNF
;
A
#
# COMPACT_ATOMS: atom_id res chain seq x y z
N MET A 1 -0.34 -6.13 -38.17
CA MET A 1 -1.25 -7.19 -38.55
C MET A 1 -1.55 -8.03 -37.31
N GLY A 2 -2.79 -8.14 -36.89
CA GLY A 2 -3.20 -9.02 -35.80
C GLY A 2 -3.69 -8.35 -34.50
N GLU A 3 -4.50 -7.31 -34.56
CA GLU A 3 -5.11 -6.65 -33.36
C GLU A 3 -6.66 -6.81 -33.26
N GLY A 4 -7.27 -7.71 -34.02
CA GLY A 4 -8.72 -7.69 -34.22
C GLY A 4 -9.60 -8.58 -33.35
N GLU A 5 -9.09 -9.55 -32.58
CA GLU A 5 -9.99 -10.60 -32.03
C GLU A 5 -10.01 -10.77 -30.51
N MET A 6 -9.30 -9.98 -29.71
CA MET A 6 -9.30 -10.15 -28.23
C MET A 6 -10.14 -9.15 -27.45
N ILE A 7 -10.86 -8.23 -28.10
CA ILE A 7 -11.65 -7.19 -27.41
C ILE A 7 -13.06 -7.68 -27.00
N GLY A 8 -13.56 -8.75 -27.60
CA GLY A 8 -14.92 -9.24 -27.36
C GLY A 8 -15.16 -10.03 -26.07
N LEU A 9 -14.14 -10.63 -25.47
CA LEU A 9 -14.33 -11.54 -24.33
C LEU A 9 -14.28 -10.85 -22.95
N HIS A 10 -13.61 -9.70 -22.83
CA HIS A 10 -13.43 -9.05 -21.52
C HIS A 10 -14.64 -8.23 -21.03
N ALA A 11 -15.46 -7.71 -21.96
CA ALA A 11 -16.68 -6.98 -21.58
C ALA A 11 -17.83 -7.88 -21.09
N SER A 12 -17.77 -9.18 -21.40
CA SER A 12 -18.81 -10.15 -21.01
C SER A 12 -18.62 -10.74 -19.61
N VAL A 13 -17.38 -10.81 -19.11
CA VAL A 13 -17.09 -11.41 -17.78
C VAL A 13 -17.52 -10.49 -16.64
N GLY A 14 -17.31 -9.18 -16.76
CA GLY A 14 -17.74 -8.22 -15.74
C GLY A 14 -19.26 -8.11 -15.63
N ARG A 15 -19.97 -8.13 -16.76
CA ARG A 15 -21.44 -8.10 -16.78
C ARG A 15 -22.07 -9.43 -16.38
N GLY A 16 -21.42 -10.55 -16.68
CA GLY A 16 -21.87 -11.88 -16.29
C GLY A 16 -21.72 -12.15 -14.79
N ALA A 17 -20.67 -11.65 -14.15
CA ALA A 17 -20.45 -11.82 -12.71
C ALA A 17 -21.49 -11.08 -11.85
N LEU A 18 -21.91 -9.89 -12.28
CA LEU A 18 -22.97 -9.13 -11.59
C LEU A 18 -24.36 -9.78 -11.77
N ALA A 19 -24.63 -10.36 -12.94
CA ALA A 19 -25.87 -11.09 -13.22
C ALA A 19 -25.93 -12.46 -12.47
N LEU A 20 -24.81 -13.15 -12.28
CA LEU A 20 -24.75 -14.38 -11.49
C LEU A 20 -25.00 -14.13 -9.99
N ALA A 21 -24.52 -13.00 -9.44
CA ALA A 21 -24.76 -12.61 -8.06
C ALA A 21 -26.26 -12.34 -7.78
N LEU A 22 -26.99 -11.80 -8.76
CA LEU A 22 -28.43 -11.55 -8.67
C LEU A 22 -29.29 -12.82 -8.86
N ALA A 23 -28.79 -13.81 -9.62
CA ALA A 23 -29.53 -15.05 -9.87
C ALA A 23 -29.50 -16.04 -8.67
N PHE A 24 -28.49 -15.96 -7.80
CA PHE A 24 -28.41 -16.81 -6.60
C PHE A 24 -29.34 -16.37 -5.43
N CYS A 25 -29.93 -15.18 -5.51
CA CYS A 25 -30.86 -14.68 -4.49
C CYS A 25 -32.31 -15.23 -4.63
N ALA A 26 -32.60 -16.06 -5.62
CA ALA A 26 -33.98 -16.51 -5.93
C ALA A 26 -34.26 -18.01 -5.60
N ALA A 27 -33.44 -18.69 -4.81
CA ALA A 27 -33.73 -20.05 -4.37
C ALA A 27 -34.56 -20.03 -3.07
N PRO A 28 -35.76 -20.59 -3.02
CA PRO A 28 -36.56 -20.63 -1.80
C PRO A 28 -35.97 -21.64 -0.80
N ALA A 29 -35.77 -21.19 0.44
CA ALA A 29 -35.41 -22.05 1.55
C ALA A 29 -36.56 -23.04 1.82
N LEU A 30 -36.32 -24.34 1.62
CA LEU A 30 -37.20 -25.39 2.09
C LEU A 30 -36.99 -25.52 3.60
N ALA A 31 -37.89 -24.93 4.37
CA ALA A 31 -37.97 -25.16 5.81
C ALA A 31 -38.51 -26.56 6.09
N GLN A 32 -37.70 -27.41 6.73
CA GLN A 32 -38.18 -28.61 7.35
C GLN A 32 -38.91 -28.27 8.68
N ALA A 33 -40.16 -28.68 8.78
CA ALA A 33 -40.96 -28.48 9.96
C ALA A 33 -40.51 -29.42 11.09
N ASP A 34 -40.21 -28.86 12.24
CA ASP A 34 -39.94 -29.61 13.46
C ASP A 34 -41.24 -30.16 14.10
N LYS A 35 -41.16 -31.40 14.56
CA LYS A 35 -42.17 -32.09 15.34
C LYS A 35 -42.06 -31.72 16.82
N PRO A 36 -43.13 -31.47 17.55
CA PRO A 36 -43.06 -31.11 18.96
C PRO A 36 -42.67 -32.31 19.84
N ALA A 37 -41.67 -32.11 20.72
CA ALA A 37 -41.30 -33.04 21.77
C ALA A 37 -42.12 -32.77 23.05
N GLY A 38 -42.65 -33.83 23.65
CA GLY A 38 -43.38 -33.80 24.91
C GLY A 38 -42.46 -33.71 26.15
N PRO A 39 -43.00 -33.39 27.33
CA PRO A 39 -42.21 -33.10 28.52
C PRO A 39 -41.78 -34.36 29.28
N GLY A 40 -40.52 -34.42 29.70
CA GLY A 40 -40.06 -35.55 30.50
C GLY A 40 -38.71 -35.37 31.18
N GLN A 41 -38.79 -35.06 32.47
CA GLN A 41 -37.91 -35.49 33.56
C GLN A 41 -36.45 -35.05 33.63
N SER A 42 -36.18 -34.25 34.64
CA SER A 42 -34.92 -33.98 35.31
C SER A 42 -34.28 -35.22 35.94
N ALA A 43 -32.97 -35.39 35.74
CA ALA A 43 -32.08 -36.20 36.57
C ALA A 43 -30.67 -35.59 36.63
N PRO A 44 -29.85 -35.88 37.67
CA PRO A 44 -29.01 -34.88 38.30
C PRO A 44 -27.55 -34.79 37.78
N ASP A 45 -26.90 -33.70 38.16
CA ASP A 45 -25.52 -33.34 37.94
C ASP A 45 -24.52 -34.50 38.02
N ALA A 46 -23.81 -34.70 36.91
CA ALA A 46 -22.50 -35.34 36.91
C ALA A 46 -21.49 -34.30 36.43
N ALA A 47 -20.61 -33.86 37.35
CA ALA A 47 -19.51 -32.97 37.08
C ALA A 47 -18.61 -33.52 35.96
N ALA A 48 -18.55 -32.83 34.85
CA ALA A 48 -17.55 -33.05 33.82
C ALA A 48 -16.22 -32.38 34.23
N PRO A 49 -15.07 -33.00 33.96
CA PRO A 49 -13.76 -32.42 34.33
C PRO A 49 -13.50 -31.17 33.50
N GLN A 50 -13.31 -30.04 34.17
CA GLN A 50 -12.74 -28.85 33.62
C GLN A 50 -11.27 -29.10 33.28
N ASN A 51 -10.97 -29.40 32.02
CA ASN A 51 -9.66 -29.30 31.42
C ASN A 51 -9.80 -28.59 30.10
N GLY A 52 -9.90 -27.26 30.17
CA GLY A 52 -9.78 -26.33 29.06
C GLY A 52 -8.89 -25.21 29.52
N SER A 53 -7.71 -25.08 28.94
CA SER A 53 -6.87 -23.92 29.10
C SER A 53 -7.71 -22.69 28.77
N GLU A 54 -7.96 -21.82 29.76
CA GLU A 54 -8.48 -20.48 29.56
C GLU A 54 -7.48 -19.72 28.67
N ALA A 55 -7.63 -19.81 27.34
CA ALA A 55 -7.23 -18.75 26.46
C ALA A 55 -8.15 -17.59 26.83
N ASN A 56 -7.58 -16.51 27.43
CA ASN A 56 -8.29 -15.27 27.71
C ASN A 56 -9.02 -14.85 26.43
N GLU A 57 -10.33 -15.09 26.36
CA GLU A 57 -11.14 -14.50 25.30
C GLU A 57 -10.99 -12.99 25.38
N PRO A 58 -10.72 -12.31 24.24
CA PRO A 58 -10.54 -10.86 24.24
C PRO A 58 -11.79 -10.20 24.83
N ALA A 59 -11.60 -9.30 25.80
CA ALA A 59 -12.72 -8.55 26.34
C ALA A 59 -13.41 -7.73 25.22
N PRO A 60 -14.74 -7.54 25.28
CA PRO A 60 -15.45 -6.75 24.28
C PRO A 60 -14.82 -5.36 24.11
N GLY A 61 -14.19 -5.13 22.95
CA GLY A 61 -13.47 -3.89 22.63
C GLY A 61 -11.96 -4.01 22.55
N ASP A 62 -11.37 -5.14 22.89
CA ASP A 62 -9.94 -5.40 22.67
C ASP A 62 -9.62 -5.54 21.17
N ILE A 63 -8.59 -4.84 20.74
CA ILE A 63 -8.07 -4.94 19.37
C ILE A 63 -6.93 -5.96 19.35
N ILE A 64 -7.15 -7.07 18.68
CA ILE A 64 -6.13 -8.11 18.51
C ILE A 64 -5.33 -7.85 17.25
N VAL A 65 -4.00 -7.96 17.34
CA VAL A 65 -3.06 -7.80 16.23
C VAL A 65 -2.17 -9.03 16.08
N THR A 66 -1.59 -9.19 14.89
CA THR A 66 -0.64 -10.25 14.57
C THR A 66 0.79 -9.71 14.38
N ALA A 67 1.07 -8.54 14.95
CA ALA A 67 2.28 -7.75 14.77
C ALA A 67 3.60 -8.49 15.11
N GLN A 68 3.56 -9.46 16.02
CA GLN A 68 4.71 -10.28 16.43
C GLN A 68 4.60 -11.74 15.96
N LYS A 69 3.84 -11.99 14.87
CA LYS A 69 3.52 -13.34 14.38
C LYS A 69 2.80 -14.22 15.39
N ARG A 70 2.16 -13.59 16.39
CA ARG A 70 1.25 -14.12 17.39
C ARG A 70 0.02 -13.22 17.50
N SER A 71 -1.13 -13.78 17.85
CA SER A 71 -2.30 -12.99 18.20
C SER A 71 -2.11 -12.40 19.60
N GLU A 72 -2.07 -11.07 19.70
CA GLU A 72 -1.86 -10.34 20.96
C GLU A 72 -2.76 -9.10 21.01
N ASN A 73 -3.17 -8.71 22.23
CA ASN A 73 -3.86 -7.44 22.42
C ASN A 73 -2.91 -6.27 22.07
N ILE A 74 -3.36 -5.34 21.23
CA ILE A 74 -2.57 -4.17 20.81
C ILE A 74 -2.00 -3.38 22.00
N GLN A 75 -2.71 -3.31 23.12
CA GLN A 75 -2.29 -2.61 24.33
C GLN A 75 -1.10 -3.27 25.04
N LYS A 76 -0.77 -4.51 24.67
CA LYS A 76 0.38 -5.26 25.21
C LYS A 76 1.55 -5.39 24.21
N VAL A 77 1.44 -4.80 23.02
CA VAL A 77 2.48 -4.88 21.98
C VAL A 77 3.47 -3.73 22.13
N PRO A 78 4.76 -3.98 22.41
CA PRO A 78 5.79 -2.93 22.60
C PRO A 78 6.34 -2.42 21.27
N LEU A 79 5.47 -1.99 20.37
CA LEU A 79 5.78 -1.50 19.02
C LEU A 79 4.85 -0.37 18.64
N ALA A 80 5.30 0.52 17.77
CA ALA A 80 4.44 1.50 17.11
C ALA A 80 3.56 0.79 16.09
N VAL A 81 2.32 0.48 16.43
CA VAL A 81 1.33 -0.16 15.54
C VAL A 81 0.01 0.61 15.58
N SER A 82 -0.56 0.83 14.40
CA SER A 82 -1.93 1.32 14.22
C SER A 82 -2.77 0.23 13.59
N VAL A 83 -4.02 0.14 14.01
CA VAL A 83 -5.01 -0.76 13.42
C VAL A 83 -6.15 0.06 12.84
N VAL A 84 -6.45 -0.17 11.59
CA VAL A 84 -7.61 0.38 10.90
C VAL A 84 -8.64 -0.71 10.76
N SER A 85 -9.75 -0.59 11.47
CA SER A 85 -10.85 -1.55 11.42
C SER A 85 -11.72 -1.36 10.18
N GLU A 86 -12.51 -2.38 9.81
CA GLU A 86 -13.52 -2.26 8.74
C GLU A 86 -14.47 -1.07 8.96
N ALA A 87 -14.91 -0.86 10.22
CA ALA A 87 -15.79 0.26 10.56
C ALA A 87 -15.14 1.62 10.24
N GLN A 88 -13.85 1.78 10.55
CA GLN A 88 -13.09 2.99 10.22
C GLN A 88 -12.89 3.15 8.72
N LEU A 89 -12.62 2.07 7.97
CA LEU A 89 -12.53 2.11 6.50
C LEU A 89 -13.85 2.61 5.90
N LYS A 90 -14.99 2.05 6.35
CA LYS A 90 -16.33 2.46 5.90
C LYS A 90 -16.67 3.91 6.26
N ALA A 91 -16.46 4.30 7.52
CA ALA A 91 -16.77 5.64 8.01
C ALA A 91 -15.94 6.73 7.28
N SER A 92 -14.69 6.41 6.92
CA SER A 92 -13.78 7.33 6.23
C SER A 92 -13.91 7.26 4.70
N GLY A 93 -14.78 6.41 4.15
CA GLY A 93 -14.95 6.23 2.71
C GLY A 93 -13.74 5.64 1.99
N VAL A 94 -12.88 4.92 2.72
CA VAL A 94 -11.68 4.27 2.18
C VAL A 94 -12.08 2.93 1.57
N THR A 95 -11.99 2.83 0.26
CA THR A 95 -12.29 1.60 -0.51
C THR A 95 -11.06 1.01 -1.18
N GLN A 96 -9.97 1.78 -1.26
CA GLN A 96 -8.76 1.42 -1.96
C GLN A 96 -7.53 1.54 -1.08
N PHE A 97 -6.51 0.75 -1.42
CA PHE A 97 -5.22 0.80 -0.74
C PHE A 97 -4.59 2.21 -0.74
N GLN A 98 -4.70 2.94 -1.85
CA GLN A 98 -4.13 4.29 -1.96
C GLN A 98 -4.74 5.32 -0.98
N ASP A 99 -5.96 5.08 -0.52
CA ASP A 99 -6.65 5.97 0.41
C ASP A 99 -6.25 5.76 1.88
N LEU A 100 -5.49 4.71 2.20
CA LEU A 100 -5.05 4.42 3.57
C LEU A 100 -4.25 5.57 4.21
N GLY A 101 -3.51 6.33 3.40
CA GLY A 101 -2.79 7.52 3.87
C GLY A 101 -3.70 8.63 4.43
N LYS A 102 -5.01 8.55 4.18
CA LYS A 102 -6.02 9.48 4.69
C LYS A 102 -6.37 9.23 6.17
N ILE A 103 -6.20 8.00 6.65
CA ILE A 103 -6.59 7.58 8.01
C ILE A 103 -5.42 7.10 8.87
N ALA A 104 -4.25 6.86 8.28
CA ALA A 104 -3.01 6.52 8.97
C ALA A 104 -1.95 7.60 8.69
N PRO A 105 -1.84 8.69 9.49
CA PRO A 105 -1.02 9.86 9.18
C PRO A 105 0.47 9.59 8.99
N SER A 106 1.05 8.59 9.67
CA SER A 106 2.45 8.19 9.45
C SER A 106 2.69 7.52 8.10
N LEU A 107 1.61 7.05 7.45
CA LEU A 107 1.61 6.47 6.13
C LEU A 107 1.37 7.56 5.07
N THR A 108 2.20 7.57 4.04
CA THR A 108 1.99 8.37 2.84
C THR A 108 1.94 7.43 1.65
N VAL A 109 0.82 7.46 0.93
CA VAL A 109 0.67 6.77 -0.35
C VAL A 109 0.64 7.84 -1.44
N ARG A 110 1.67 7.84 -2.29
CA ARG A 110 1.76 8.76 -3.42
C ARG A 110 1.31 8.05 -4.68
N PRO A 111 0.20 8.44 -5.29
CA PRO A 111 -0.16 7.98 -6.61
C PRO A 111 0.82 8.55 -7.65
N ALA A 112 1.00 7.85 -8.73
CA ALA A 112 1.79 8.30 -9.88
C ALA A 112 0.99 8.08 -11.16
N GLU A 113 1.60 8.40 -12.30
CA GLU A 113 0.99 8.18 -13.61
C GLU A 113 0.59 6.72 -13.85
N HIS A 114 1.20 5.79 -13.16
CA HIS A 114 0.82 4.38 -13.16
C HIS A 114 1.24 3.69 -11.84
N PRO A 115 0.62 2.56 -11.48
CA PRO A 115 0.88 1.88 -10.20
C PRO A 115 2.34 1.49 -9.95
N VAL A 116 3.14 1.28 -11.00
CA VAL A 116 4.57 0.95 -10.88
C VAL A 116 5.35 2.07 -10.20
N ASN A 117 5.02 3.33 -10.51
CA ASN A 117 5.68 4.51 -9.97
C ASN A 117 5.01 5.04 -8.69
N ALA A 118 3.91 4.43 -8.26
CA ALA A 118 3.31 4.77 -6.99
C ALA A 118 4.24 4.36 -5.84
N ASN A 119 4.22 5.13 -4.76
CA ASN A 119 5.09 4.92 -3.61
C ASN A 119 4.30 4.83 -2.31
N VAL A 120 4.72 3.89 -1.46
CA VAL A 120 4.26 3.77 -0.09
C VAL A 120 5.42 4.09 0.83
N SER A 121 5.24 5.05 1.72
CA SER A 121 6.24 5.45 2.70
C SER A 121 5.67 5.52 4.11
N LEU A 122 6.48 5.12 5.08
CA LEU A 122 6.23 5.25 6.51
C LEU A 122 7.30 6.17 7.10
N ARG A 123 6.87 7.13 7.94
CA ARG A 123 7.79 8.09 8.58
C ARG A 123 8.71 8.80 7.56
N GLY A 124 8.20 9.08 6.35
CA GLY A 124 8.94 9.74 5.28
C GLY A 124 9.91 8.84 4.51
N VAL A 125 9.96 7.53 4.79
CA VAL A 125 10.82 6.57 4.11
C VAL A 125 9.99 5.61 3.28
N GLY A 126 10.29 5.55 2.00
CA GLY A 126 9.67 4.65 1.01
C GLY A 126 10.61 4.46 -0.17
N THR A 127 10.29 3.50 -1.02
CA THR A 127 11.06 3.25 -2.22
C THR A 127 10.29 3.71 -3.43
N PHE A 128 10.80 4.74 -4.07
CA PHE A 128 10.39 5.09 -5.41
C PHE A 128 11.45 4.50 -6.37
N ALA A 129 11.08 3.52 -7.17
CA ALA A 129 12.02 2.89 -8.09
C ALA A 129 11.32 2.36 -9.33
N PHE A 130 11.83 2.80 -10.47
CA PHE A 130 11.36 2.38 -11.79
C PHE A 130 11.98 1.05 -12.25
N GLY A 131 12.99 0.53 -11.55
CA GLY A 131 13.71 -0.72 -11.85
C GLY A 131 12.95 -1.96 -11.35
N ILE A 132 13.13 -3.09 -12.04
CA ILE A 132 12.70 -4.40 -11.55
C ILE A 132 13.68 -4.92 -10.49
N GLY A 133 13.18 -5.73 -9.57
CA GLY A 133 13.98 -6.32 -8.49
C GLY A 133 14.33 -5.35 -7.37
N VAL A 134 13.84 -4.11 -7.42
CA VAL A 134 13.98 -3.15 -6.34
C VAL A 134 12.92 -3.42 -5.28
N GLU A 135 13.38 -3.77 -4.09
CA GLU A 135 12.48 -4.06 -2.99
C GLU A 135 11.92 -2.79 -2.35
N PRO A 136 10.69 -2.81 -1.84
CA PRO A 136 10.16 -1.69 -1.09
C PRO A 136 10.84 -1.57 0.29
N SER A 137 10.91 -0.36 0.86
CA SER A 137 11.29 -0.15 2.27
C SER A 137 10.11 -0.40 3.22
N VAL A 138 8.87 -0.39 2.70
CA VAL A 138 7.64 -0.74 3.41
C VAL A 138 7.05 -2.00 2.77
N ALA A 139 7.05 -3.11 3.49
CA ALA A 139 6.46 -4.36 3.02
C ALA A 139 4.92 -4.27 3.04
N VAL A 140 4.27 -4.92 2.08
CA VAL A 140 2.82 -5.14 2.11
C VAL A 140 2.56 -6.64 2.12
N LEU A 141 1.77 -7.07 3.10
CA LEU A 141 1.38 -8.46 3.30
C LEU A 141 -0.15 -8.58 3.25
N VAL A 142 -0.62 -9.75 2.86
CA VAL A 142 -2.02 -10.16 2.97
C VAL A 142 -2.06 -11.48 3.75
N ASP A 143 -2.68 -11.50 4.92
CA ASP A 143 -2.71 -12.65 5.83
C ASP A 143 -1.30 -13.23 6.09
N GLU A 144 -0.34 -12.36 6.41
CA GLU A 144 1.08 -12.65 6.63
C GLU A 144 1.88 -13.06 5.36
N VAL A 145 1.26 -13.18 4.20
CA VAL A 145 1.92 -13.52 2.91
C VAL A 145 2.41 -12.25 2.23
N PRO A 146 3.72 -12.09 1.94
CA PRO A 146 4.24 -10.88 1.31
C PRO A 146 3.83 -10.79 -0.16
N LEU A 147 3.66 -9.56 -0.64
CA LEU A 147 3.52 -9.26 -2.07
C LEU A 147 4.90 -9.00 -2.68
N ALA A 148 5.20 -9.65 -3.80
CA ALA A 148 6.50 -9.49 -4.49
C ALA A 148 6.73 -8.08 -5.01
N PHE A 149 5.65 -7.41 -5.43
CA PHE A 149 5.68 -6.13 -6.09
C PHE A 149 4.66 -5.17 -5.49
N GLN A 150 5.09 -3.98 -5.07
CA GLN A 150 4.25 -3.03 -4.36
C GLN A 150 3.03 -2.58 -5.18
N ALA A 151 3.17 -2.49 -6.52
CA ALA A 151 2.06 -2.14 -7.41
C ALA A 151 0.86 -3.10 -7.32
N ARG A 152 1.08 -4.36 -6.90
CA ARG A 152 0.02 -5.33 -6.66
C ARG A 152 -0.93 -4.95 -5.53
N ALA A 153 -0.50 -4.11 -4.60
CA ALA A 153 -1.32 -3.62 -3.49
C ALA A 153 -2.30 -2.49 -3.92
N PHE A 154 -2.03 -1.80 -5.04
CA PHE A 154 -2.83 -0.66 -5.50
C PHE A 154 -4.12 -1.13 -6.19
N THR A 155 -5.01 -1.68 -5.41
CA THR A 155 -6.30 -2.24 -5.83
C THR A 155 -7.37 -1.94 -4.77
N ASP A 156 -8.61 -2.31 -5.06
CA ASP A 156 -9.69 -2.29 -4.07
C ASP A 156 -9.38 -3.24 -2.91
N LEU A 157 -9.94 -2.97 -1.76
CA LEU A 157 -9.79 -3.72 -0.51
C LEU A 157 -11.06 -4.53 -0.20
N PRO A 158 -11.39 -5.58 -0.98
CA PRO A 158 -12.55 -6.40 -0.69
C PRO A 158 -12.30 -7.25 0.56
N ASP A 159 -13.33 -7.44 1.38
CA ASP A 159 -13.35 -8.40 2.47
C ASP A 159 -12.23 -8.24 3.51
N VAL A 160 -11.83 -7.00 3.76
CA VAL A 160 -10.83 -6.68 4.79
C VAL A 160 -11.50 -6.64 6.15
N GLU A 161 -10.94 -7.39 7.11
CA GLU A 161 -11.32 -7.34 8.51
C GLU A 161 -10.67 -6.16 9.22
N ARG A 162 -9.36 -6.01 9.03
CA ARG A 162 -8.54 -4.91 9.55
C ARG A 162 -7.24 -4.77 8.77
N ILE A 163 -6.62 -3.62 8.92
CA ILE A 163 -5.28 -3.34 8.38
C ILE A 163 -4.37 -2.96 9.54
N GLU A 164 -3.28 -3.67 9.69
CA GLU A 164 -2.25 -3.43 10.70
C GLU A 164 -1.09 -2.68 10.03
N VAL A 165 -0.77 -1.47 10.52
CA VAL A 165 0.36 -0.66 10.05
C VAL A 165 1.43 -0.68 11.14
N LEU A 166 2.49 -1.47 10.93
CA LEU A 166 3.63 -1.57 11.83
C LEU A 166 4.70 -0.59 11.37
N ARG A 167 5.00 0.36 12.22
CA ARG A 167 5.95 1.44 11.96
C ARG A 167 7.34 1.09 12.49
N GLY A 168 8.38 1.70 11.90
CA GLY A 168 9.77 1.36 12.22
C GLY A 168 10.20 -0.02 11.68
N PRO A 169 11.48 -0.38 11.79
CA PRO A 169 12.03 -1.58 11.21
C PRO A 169 11.40 -2.87 11.76
N GLN A 170 10.92 -3.73 10.88
CA GLN A 170 10.30 -5.03 11.20
C GLN A 170 11.09 -6.22 10.65
N SER A 171 12.35 -6.01 10.26
CA SER A 171 13.15 -7.02 9.55
C SER A 171 13.49 -8.26 10.38
N THR A 172 13.43 -8.19 11.71
CA THR A 172 13.73 -9.34 12.59
C THR A 172 12.74 -10.49 12.38
N LEU A 173 11.44 -10.22 12.31
CA LEU A 173 10.42 -11.25 12.11
C LEU A 173 9.95 -11.38 10.65
N TYR A 174 9.92 -10.25 9.91
CA TYR A 174 9.35 -10.22 8.56
C TYR A 174 10.41 -10.19 7.45
N GLY A 175 11.69 -10.04 7.80
CA GLY A 175 12.81 -10.11 6.88
C GLY A 175 13.04 -8.83 6.10
N LYS A 176 13.60 -9.00 4.89
CA LYS A 176 13.89 -7.89 4.00
C LYS A 176 12.61 -7.19 3.54
N SER A 177 12.75 -5.99 2.95
CA SER A 177 11.63 -5.15 2.49
C SER A 177 10.79 -4.52 3.60
N ALA A 178 11.20 -4.63 4.87
CA ALA A 178 10.55 -4.04 6.02
C ALA A 178 11.51 -3.12 6.82
N SER A 179 12.40 -2.39 6.12
CA SER A 179 13.39 -1.48 6.74
C SER A 179 12.74 -0.23 7.36
N ALA A 180 11.59 0.20 6.86
CA ALA A 180 10.81 1.34 7.37
C ALA A 180 9.50 0.92 8.05
N GLY A 181 9.06 -0.32 7.85
CA GLY A 181 7.84 -0.87 8.42
C GLY A 181 7.11 -1.81 7.49
N LEU A 182 5.88 -2.16 7.84
CA LEU A 182 5.03 -3.00 7.01
C LEU A 182 3.54 -2.67 7.20
N ILE A 183 2.75 -3.05 6.21
CA ILE A 183 1.29 -3.02 6.21
C ILE A 183 0.82 -4.46 6.05
N ASN A 184 0.06 -4.98 7.02
CA ASN A 184 -0.52 -6.32 6.96
C ASN A 184 -2.03 -6.20 6.82
N ILE A 185 -2.57 -6.63 5.69
CA ILE A 185 -4.00 -6.64 5.38
C ILE A 185 -4.55 -7.98 5.85
N ILE A 186 -5.36 -7.96 6.91
CA ILE A 186 -6.03 -9.16 7.42
C ILE A 186 -7.39 -9.26 6.78
N THR A 187 -7.63 -10.37 6.12
CA THR A 187 -8.90 -10.65 5.47
C THR A 187 -9.77 -11.56 6.34
N ARG A 188 -11.09 -11.49 6.13
CA ARG A 188 -12.05 -12.24 6.95
C ARG A 188 -11.76 -13.73 6.96
N GLN A 189 -12.11 -14.33 8.09
CA GLN A 189 -12.07 -15.78 8.29
C GLN A 189 -13.46 -16.40 8.01
N PRO A 190 -13.53 -17.69 7.67
CA PRO A 190 -14.77 -18.45 7.65
C PRO A 190 -15.49 -18.37 9.01
N THR A 191 -16.81 -18.26 8.98
CA THR A 191 -17.69 -18.14 10.15
C THR A 191 -18.40 -19.47 10.44
N ASP A 192 -18.81 -19.67 11.69
CA ASP A 192 -19.52 -20.90 12.12
C ASP A 192 -21.01 -20.86 11.77
N THR A 193 -21.54 -19.70 11.42
CA THR A 193 -22.89 -19.49 10.91
C THR A 193 -22.84 -18.84 9.55
N PHE A 194 -23.91 -19.00 8.77
CA PHE A 194 -24.00 -18.37 7.45
C PHE A 194 -24.12 -16.85 7.58
N HIS A 195 -23.28 -16.13 6.87
CA HIS A 195 -23.31 -14.68 6.72
C HIS A 195 -23.18 -14.29 5.25
N ALA A 196 -24.02 -13.39 4.80
CA ALA A 196 -23.94 -12.80 3.48
C ALA A 196 -23.91 -11.28 3.61
N ARG A 197 -23.02 -10.61 2.87
CA ARG A 197 -22.87 -9.15 2.86
C ARG A 197 -22.82 -8.65 1.44
N PHE A 198 -23.57 -7.59 1.16
CA PHE A 198 -23.61 -6.92 -0.13
C PHE A 198 -23.47 -5.42 0.10
N ASN A 199 -22.59 -4.79 -0.63
CA ASN A 199 -22.45 -3.34 -0.64
C ASN A 199 -22.42 -2.85 -2.07
N VAL A 200 -23.14 -1.78 -2.35
CA VAL A 200 -23.09 -1.09 -3.63
C VAL A 200 -22.96 0.42 -3.42
N MET A 201 -22.32 1.09 -4.34
CA MET A 201 -22.22 2.54 -4.33
C MET A 201 -22.31 3.13 -5.72
N GLY A 202 -22.79 4.37 -5.80
CA GLY A 202 -22.74 5.20 -6.98
C GLY A 202 -22.46 6.65 -6.59
N THR A 203 -21.78 7.40 -7.46
CA THR A 203 -21.33 8.76 -7.19
C THR A 203 -21.70 9.73 -8.31
N THR A 204 -21.71 11.02 -8.00
CA THR A 204 -22.03 12.10 -8.94
C THR A 204 -20.97 12.30 -10.02
N ASP A 205 -19.75 11.76 -9.83
CA ASP A 205 -18.62 11.81 -10.76
C ASP A 205 -18.45 10.52 -11.56
N SER A 206 -19.54 9.75 -11.73
CA SER A 206 -19.61 8.54 -12.55
C SER A 206 -18.79 7.35 -12.05
N GLU A 207 -18.56 7.23 -10.74
CA GLU A 207 -18.11 5.95 -10.19
C GLU A 207 -19.30 5.10 -9.79
N TYR A 208 -19.21 3.83 -10.06
CA TYR A 208 -20.09 2.81 -9.50
C TYR A 208 -19.30 1.56 -9.14
N GLY A 209 -19.77 0.86 -8.14
CA GLY A 209 -19.11 -0.37 -7.72
C GLY A 209 -19.92 -1.11 -6.67
N GLY A 210 -19.45 -2.30 -6.40
CA GLY A 210 -20.03 -3.13 -5.35
C GLY A 210 -19.09 -4.28 -4.96
N ASN A 211 -19.42 -4.83 -3.81
CA ASN A 211 -18.76 -6.04 -3.33
C ASN A 211 -19.76 -6.94 -2.62
N PHE A 212 -19.44 -8.23 -2.62
CA PHE A 212 -20.15 -9.20 -1.80
C PHE A 212 -19.16 -10.09 -1.05
N SER A 213 -19.60 -10.66 0.07
CA SER A 213 -18.90 -11.68 0.83
C SER A 213 -19.91 -12.68 1.39
N LEU A 214 -19.63 -13.96 1.17
CA LEU A 214 -20.41 -15.08 1.67
C LEU A 214 -19.50 -15.94 2.55
N SER A 215 -19.94 -16.26 3.77
CA SER A 215 -19.18 -17.07 4.72
C SER A 215 -20.11 -17.99 5.48
N GLY A 216 -19.60 -19.17 5.86
CA GLY A 216 -20.37 -20.13 6.63
C GLY A 216 -19.73 -21.51 6.70
N PRO A 217 -20.37 -22.45 7.41
CA PRO A 217 -19.92 -23.84 7.49
C PRO A 217 -20.36 -24.62 6.24
N ILE A 218 -19.49 -25.47 5.72
CA ILE A 218 -19.81 -26.56 4.79
C ILE A 218 -20.12 -27.83 5.62
N SER A 219 -19.35 -28.02 6.70
CA SER A 219 -19.56 -29.05 7.70
C SER A 219 -19.09 -28.51 9.07
N PRO A 220 -19.32 -29.23 10.19
CA PRO A 220 -18.83 -28.80 11.50
C PRO A 220 -17.31 -28.57 11.57
N GLN A 221 -16.54 -29.15 10.65
CA GLN A 221 -15.08 -29.06 10.61
C GLN A 221 -14.56 -28.26 9.42
N LEU A 222 -15.42 -27.84 8.50
CA LEU A 222 -15.02 -27.16 7.25
C LEU A 222 -15.86 -25.91 7.04
N GLY A 223 -15.22 -24.76 7.15
CA GLY A 223 -15.82 -23.46 6.87
C GLY A 223 -15.26 -22.83 5.59
N TYR A 224 -16.03 -21.91 5.01
CA TYR A 224 -15.62 -21.16 3.83
C TYR A 224 -15.91 -19.67 3.98
N VAL A 225 -15.14 -18.85 3.27
CA VAL A 225 -15.48 -17.48 2.92
C VAL A 225 -15.10 -17.24 1.45
N VAL A 226 -15.98 -16.59 0.72
CA VAL A 226 -15.75 -16.16 -0.66
C VAL A 226 -16.21 -14.72 -0.80
N SER A 227 -15.41 -13.89 -1.46
CA SER A 227 -15.72 -12.50 -1.72
C SER A 227 -15.35 -12.09 -3.13
N ALA A 228 -16.07 -11.12 -3.68
CA ALA A 228 -15.68 -10.43 -4.89
C ALA A 228 -16.06 -8.96 -4.84
N SER A 229 -15.32 -8.13 -5.58
CA SER A 229 -15.61 -6.72 -5.77
C SER A 229 -15.41 -6.31 -7.22
N TYR A 230 -16.20 -5.34 -7.65
CA TYR A 230 -16.05 -4.64 -8.92
C TYR A 230 -16.23 -3.16 -8.71
N SER A 231 -15.39 -2.36 -9.34
CA SER A 231 -15.51 -0.90 -9.36
C SER A 231 -15.12 -0.35 -10.70
N ASN A 232 -15.82 0.70 -11.14
CA ASN A 232 -15.50 1.46 -12.33
C ASN A 232 -15.66 2.96 -12.09
N TRP A 233 -14.69 3.73 -12.51
CA TRP A 233 -14.68 5.18 -12.48
C TRP A 233 -14.06 5.73 -13.75
N ASP A 234 -14.78 6.65 -14.43
CA ASP A 234 -14.37 7.21 -15.72
C ASP A 234 -13.13 8.14 -15.59
N GLY A 235 -12.92 8.72 -14.40
CA GLY A 235 -11.84 9.68 -14.15
C GLY A 235 -12.31 11.14 -14.14
N ASN A 236 -11.37 12.03 -13.80
CA ASN A 236 -11.61 13.47 -13.63
C ASN A 236 -10.74 14.37 -14.52
N VAL A 237 -10.04 13.82 -15.49
CA VAL A 237 -9.25 14.54 -16.50
C VAL A 237 -9.86 14.29 -17.86
N ARG A 238 -10.04 15.35 -18.69
CA ARG A 238 -10.56 15.25 -20.05
C ARG A 238 -9.42 15.37 -21.06
N ASN A 239 -9.31 14.41 -21.95
CA ASN A 239 -8.42 14.50 -23.10
C ASN A 239 -9.16 15.17 -24.27
N LEU A 240 -8.82 16.42 -24.56
CA LEU A 240 -9.45 17.24 -25.59
C LEU A 240 -9.17 16.73 -27.01
N PHE A 241 -8.11 15.96 -27.22
CA PHE A 241 -7.78 15.39 -28.53
C PHE A 241 -8.85 14.42 -29.04
N ASN A 242 -9.46 13.64 -28.13
CA ASN A 242 -10.44 12.60 -28.51
C ASN A 242 -11.71 12.61 -27.66
N ASP A 243 -11.89 13.65 -26.84
CA ASP A 243 -13.03 13.88 -25.95
C ASP A 243 -13.28 12.78 -24.91
N LYS A 244 -12.25 12.03 -24.49
CA LYS A 244 -12.39 10.97 -23.49
C LYS A 244 -12.02 11.47 -22.10
N LYS A 245 -12.71 10.98 -21.07
CA LYS A 245 -12.23 11.06 -19.70
C LYS A 245 -11.11 10.07 -19.49
N VAL A 246 -10.10 10.48 -18.73
CA VAL A 246 -8.94 9.69 -18.29
C VAL A 246 -8.66 9.95 -16.81
N ASN A 247 -7.66 9.36 -16.24
CA ASN A 247 -7.39 9.30 -14.81
C ASN A 247 -8.40 8.41 -14.06
N GLY A 248 -9.05 7.53 -14.79
CA GLY A 248 -10.05 6.58 -14.32
C GLY A 248 -9.49 5.19 -14.07
N ARG A 249 -10.37 4.30 -13.64
CA ARG A 249 -9.98 2.91 -13.32
C ARG A 249 -11.17 1.96 -13.48
N GLU A 250 -10.82 0.71 -13.74
CA GLU A 250 -11.70 -0.43 -13.63
C GLU A 250 -10.96 -1.52 -12.84
N ALA A 251 -11.61 -2.15 -11.86
CA ALA A 251 -11.00 -3.20 -11.06
C ALA A 251 -12.01 -4.31 -10.74
N PHE A 252 -11.58 -5.55 -10.88
CA PHE A 252 -12.25 -6.73 -10.41
C PHE A 252 -11.32 -7.53 -9.49
N ASN A 253 -11.81 -7.91 -8.31
CA ASN A 253 -11.07 -8.73 -7.36
C ASN A 253 -11.96 -9.82 -6.82
N THR A 254 -11.39 -11.00 -6.62
CA THR A 254 -12.05 -12.09 -5.93
C THR A 254 -11.07 -12.82 -5.00
N ARG A 255 -11.60 -13.34 -3.91
CA ARG A 255 -10.84 -14.06 -2.90
C ARG A 255 -11.69 -15.15 -2.29
N GLY A 256 -11.06 -16.27 -1.92
CA GLY A 256 -11.70 -17.34 -1.18
C GLY A 256 -10.77 -17.96 -0.15
N LYS A 257 -11.35 -18.46 0.94
CA LYS A 257 -10.66 -19.29 1.94
C LYS A 257 -11.52 -20.51 2.28
N LEU A 258 -10.83 -21.60 2.53
CA LEU A 258 -11.37 -22.81 3.14
C LEU A 258 -10.59 -23.08 4.42
N ARG A 259 -11.27 -23.17 5.56
CA ARG A 259 -10.69 -23.53 6.87
C ARG A 259 -11.20 -24.92 7.25
N TRP A 260 -10.27 -25.84 7.39
CA TRP A 260 -10.54 -27.21 7.78
C TRP A 260 -9.89 -27.52 9.13
N GLU A 261 -10.70 -28.02 10.07
CA GLU A 261 -10.34 -28.38 11.44
C GLU A 261 -10.56 -29.87 11.65
N PRO A 262 -9.66 -30.75 11.12
CA PRO A 262 -9.82 -32.21 11.22
C PRO A 262 -9.72 -32.73 12.66
N ALA A 263 -9.07 -31.98 13.54
CA ALA A 263 -8.94 -32.25 14.96
C ALA A 263 -8.88 -30.92 15.73
N SER A 264 -9.19 -30.97 17.04
CA SER A 264 -9.19 -29.75 17.89
C SER A 264 -7.85 -29.01 17.99
N ASN A 265 -6.75 -29.67 17.67
CA ASN A 265 -5.40 -29.09 17.66
C ASN A 265 -4.83 -28.87 16.27
N VAL A 266 -5.62 -29.05 15.19
CA VAL A 266 -5.14 -28.89 13.81
C VAL A 266 -6.09 -28.00 13.04
N THR A 267 -5.56 -26.89 12.52
CA THR A 267 -6.28 -26.00 11.59
C THR A 267 -5.50 -25.88 10.29
N ILE A 268 -6.15 -26.11 9.18
CA ILE A 268 -5.58 -25.98 7.83
C ILE A 268 -6.41 -24.95 7.08
N THR A 269 -5.76 -23.89 6.59
CA THR A 269 -6.40 -22.83 5.79
C THR A 269 -5.81 -22.78 4.39
N LEU A 270 -6.65 -23.02 3.39
CA LEU A 270 -6.33 -22.80 1.99
C LEU A 270 -6.93 -21.46 1.55
N SER A 271 -6.11 -20.59 0.99
CA SER A 271 -6.53 -19.26 0.49
C SER A 271 -6.18 -19.10 -0.98
N GLY A 272 -7.06 -18.46 -1.75
CA GLY A 272 -6.82 -18.13 -3.15
C GLY A 272 -7.35 -16.74 -3.46
N ASN A 273 -6.72 -16.06 -4.43
CA ASN A 273 -7.15 -14.74 -4.89
C ASN A 273 -6.88 -14.55 -6.38
N TYR A 274 -7.69 -13.73 -7.02
CA TYR A 274 -7.50 -13.26 -8.39
C TYR A 274 -7.90 -11.79 -8.48
N LEU A 275 -7.15 -11.03 -9.26
CA LEU A 275 -7.47 -9.64 -9.58
C LEU A 275 -7.18 -9.35 -11.05
N ASN A 276 -7.98 -8.45 -11.61
CA ASN A 276 -7.83 -7.92 -12.96
C ASN A 276 -8.28 -6.47 -12.95
N GLY A 277 -7.61 -5.60 -13.69
CA GLY A 277 -8.04 -4.21 -13.79
C GLY A 277 -7.24 -3.40 -14.78
N SER A 278 -7.67 -2.16 -14.92
CA SER A 278 -7.00 -1.17 -15.73
C SER A 278 -7.13 0.23 -15.12
N THR A 279 -6.14 1.07 -15.37
CA THR A 279 -6.18 2.49 -15.07
C THR A 279 -5.85 3.28 -16.32
N THR A 280 -6.47 4.44 -16.48
CA THR A 280 -6.09 5.45 -17.46
C THR A 280 -5.40 6.61 -16.76
N VAL A 281 -4.57 7.34 -17.47
CA VAL A 281 -3.76 8.42 -16.88
C VAL A 281 -3.82 9.67 -17.71
N GLY A 282 -3.97 10.81 -17.03
CA GLY A 282 -3.78 12.13 -17.59
C GLY A 282 -3.08 13.02 -16.55
N ARG A 283 -2.03 13.72 -16.97
CA ARG A 283 -1.28 14.67 -16.14
C ARG A 283 -1.43 16.08 -16.69
N PRO A 284 -2.42 16.85 -16.21
CA PRO A 284 -2.59 18.23 -16.66
C PRO A 284 -1.38 19.09 -16.33
N PHE A 285 -1.03 20.00 -17.24
CA PHE A 285 -0.06 21.06 -16.97
C PHE A 285 -0.74 22.14 -16.13
N ILE A 286 -0.20 22.39 -14.93
CA ILE A 286 -0.70 23.40 -14.01
C ILE A 286 0.11 24.70 -14.04
N ARG A 287 1.32 24.63 -14.57
CA ARG A 287 2.22 25.78 -14.81
C ARG A 287 3.04 25.51 -16.05
N MET A 288 3.15 26.49 -16.95
CA MET A 288 4.00 26.44 -18.13
C MET A 288 4.36 27.86 -18.56
N ASP A 289 5.59 28.05 -18.98
CA ASP A 289 6.02 29.30 -19.61
C ASP A 289 5.33 29.42 -21.00
N PRO A 290 4.69 30.56 -21.31
CA PRO A 290 4.00 30.73 -22.61
C PRO A 290 4.92 30.61 -23.82
N THR A 291 6.23 30.80 -23.66
CA THR A 291 7.25 30.67 -24.73
C THR A 291 7.86 29.29 -24.82
N ALA A 292 7.43 28.34 -23.95
CA ALA A 292 7.97 26.98 -23.95
C ALA A 292 7.62 26.24 -25.25
N LEU A 293 8.61 25.59 -25.82
CA LEU A 293 8.51 24.75 -27.00
C LEU A 293 8.84 23.31 -26.62
N LEU A 294 8.05 22.37 -27.11
CA LEU A 294 8.33 20.94 -26.90
C LEU A 294 9.71 20.64 -27.54
N ARG A 295 10.61 20.06 -26.74
CA ARG A 295 11.96 19.69 -27.14
C ARG A 295 12.76 20.82 -27.80
N LYS A 296 12.42 22.08 -27.46
CA LYS A 296 13.06 23.30 -28.04
C LYS A 296 12.93 23.43 -29.57
N MET A 297 11.95 22.72 -30.16
CA MET A 297 11.76 22.72 -31.61
C MET A 297 10.91 23.90 -32.08
N PRO A 298 11.36 24.65 -33.09
CA PRO A 298 10.59 25.72 -33.68
C PRO A 298 9.16 25.24 -34.09
N GLY A 299 8.18 26.05 -33.81
CA GLY A 299 6.78 25.74 -34.14
C GLY A 299 6.05 24.76 -33.18
N GLN A 300 6.75 24.06 -32.26
CA GLN A 300 6.13 23.16 -31.29
C GLN A 300 5.67 23.93 -30.03
N THR A 301 4.87 24.97 -30.24
CA THR A 301 4.26 25.81 -29.20
C THR A 301 3.16 25.05 -28.44
N GLN A 302 2.77 25.56 -27.27
CA GLN A 302 1.63 25.01 -26.51
C GLN A 302 0.35 24.94 -27.36
N ALA A 303 0.05 25.96 -28.15
CA ALA A 303 -1.14 25.99 -29.00
C ALA A 303 -1.16 24.87 -30.05
N VAL A 304 0.01 24.45 -30.53
CA VAL A 304 0.17 23.34 -31.49
C VAL A 304 0.16 21.99 -30.81
N THR A 305 0.88 21.87 -29.70
CA THR A 305 1.10 20.57 -29.01
C THR A 305 -0.02 20.21 -28.04
N MET A 306 -0.76 21.21 -27.55
CA MET A 306 -1.86 21.06 -26.59
C MET A 306 -3.05 21.97 -26.96
N PRO A 307 -3.64 21.82 -28.15
CA PRO A 307 -4.73 22.68 -28.59
C PRO A 307 -5.91 22.63 -27.62
N GLY A 308 -6.45 23.80 -27.29
CA GLY A 308 -7.61 23.96 -26.40
C GLY A 308 -7.31 23.81 -24.89
N VAL A 309 -6.08 23.45 -24.50
CA VAL A 309 -5.73 23.32 -23.06
C VAL A 309 -5.41 24.70 -22.49
N THR A 310 -6.11 25.08 -21.42
CA THR A 310 -5.79 26.25 -20.59
C THR A 310 -4.92 25.82 -19.42
N ILE A 311 -3.68 26.30 -19.39
CA ILE A 311 -2.73 26.00 -18.32
C ILE A 311 -3.11 26.79 -17.05
N GLY A 312 -3.15 26.13 -15.92
CA GLY A 312 -3.49 26.76 -14.62
C GLY A 312 -3.70 25.75 -13.51
N PRO A 313 -3.79 26.22 -12.26
CA PRO A 313 -3.96 25.34 -11.09
C PRO A 313 -5.28 24.55 -11.13
N ASP A 314 -6.30 25.06 -11.82
CA ASP A 314 -7.61 24.40 -11.98
C ASP A 314 -7.70 23.47 -13.18
N ASN A 315 -6.62 23.34 -13.96
CA ASN A 315 -6.65 22.59 -15.20
C ASN A 315 -6.93 21.10 -14.96
N GLN A 316 -7.99 20.61 -15.58
CA GLN A 316 -8.37 19.19 -15.63
C GLN A 316 -8.38 18.66 -17.07
N ASN A 317 -7.74 19.38 -18.01
CA ASN A 317 -7.70 19.01 -19.42
C ASN A 317 -6.26 18.68 -19.85
N ILE A 318 -6.17 17.72 -20.74
CA ILE A 318 -4.95 17.38 -21.51
C ILE A 318 -5.31 17.35 -22.99
N SER A 319 -4.28 17.30 -23.83
CA SER A 319 -4.45 17.03 -25.28
C SER A 319 -3.34 16.06 -25.69
N ASN A 320 -3.60 14.77 -25.55
CA ASN A 320 -2.67 13.68 -25.82
C ASN A 320 -3.16 12.87 -27.01
N ASN A 321 -2.32 12.60 -27.99
CA ASN A 321 -2.68 11.78 -29.15
C ASN A 321 -2.70 10.27 -28.82
N TYR A 322 -2.17 9.87 -27.66
CA TYR A 322 -2.25 8.53 -27.14
C TYR A 322 -2.87 8.50 -25.73
N ASN A 323 -3.87 7.63 -25.52
CA ASN A 323 -4.46 7.45 -24.18
C ASN A 323 -3.59 6.53 -23.35
N SER A 324 -2.85 7.12 -22.42
CA SER A 324 -2.04 6.37 -21.45
C SER A 324 -2.91 5.47 -20.61
N ARG A 325 -2.52 4.19 -20.49
CA ARG A 325 -3.25 3.19 -19.71
C ARG A 325 -2.31 2.14 -19.12
N THR A 326 -2.70 1.60 -17.99
CA THR A 326 -2.07 0.43 -17.38
C THR A 326 -3.10 -0.67 -17.29
N LYS A 327 -2.74 -1.88 -17.71
CA LYS A 327 -3.52 -3.10 -17.49
C LYS A 327 -2.76 -4.00 -16.52
N TYR A 328 -3.46 -4.59 -15.57
CA TYR A 328 -2.85 -5.50 -14.61
C TYR A 328 -3.76 -6.71 -14.35
N GLU A 329 -3.12 -7.84 -14.11
CA GLU A 329 -3.76 -9.08 -13.70
C GLU A 329 -2.85 -9.84 -12.73
N GLY A 330 -3.44 -10.58 -11.82
CA GLY A 330 -2.66 -11.41 -10.93
C GLY A 330 -3.51 -12.36 -10.12
N GLY A 331 -2.85 -13.38 -9.60
CA GLY A 331 -3.49 -14.34 -8.74
C GLY A 331 -2.46 -15.14 -7.96
N GLY A 332 -2.91 -15.69 -6.88
CA GLY A 332 -2.07 -16.49 -6.01
C GLY A 332 -2.86 -17.28 -5.00
N GLY A 333 -2.16 -18.07 -4.24
CA GLY A 333 -2.73 -18.84 -3.16
C GLY A 333 -1.74 -19.12 -2.06
N SER A 334 -2.27 -19.49 -0.91
CA SER A 334 -1.47 -19.94 0.23
C SER A 334 -2.13 -21.10 0.96
N LEU A 335 -1.29 -21.96 1.49
CA LEU A 335 -1.68 -23.05 2.39
C LEU A 335 -1.03 -22.78 3.74
N ARG A 336 -1.86 -22.60 4.77
CA ARG A 336 -1.43 -22.44 6.16
C ARG A 336 -1.88 -23.67 6.97
N GLY A 337 -0.96 -24.23 7.76
CA GLY A 337 -1.25 -25.27 8.73
C GLY A 337 -0.81 -24.80 10.11
N ASP A 338 -1.70 -24.87 11.09
CA ASP A 338 -1.44 -24.62 12.50
C ASP A 338 -1.69 -25.93 13.27
N VAL A 339 -0.66 -26.48 13.92
CA VAL A 339 -0.72 -27.77 14.62
C VAL A 339 -0.29 -27.58 16.07
N GLY A 340 -1.20 -27.80 16.99
CA GLY A 340 -0.92 -27.81 18.44
C GLY A 340 -0.19 -29.10 18.86
N LEU A 341 0.97 -28.96 19.49
CA LEU A 341 1.84 -30.02 19.99
C LEU A 341 2.04 -29.88 21.49
N GLY A 342 0.97 -30.07 22.26
CA GLY A 342 0.93 -29.75 23.70
C GLY A 342 1.08 -28.23 23.91
N ASP A 343 2.13 -27.82 24.62
CA ASP A 343 2.43 -26.41 24.89
C ASP A 343 3.03 -25.66 23.69
N LEU A 344 3.19 -26.30 22.55
CA LEU A 344 3.80 -25.72 21.35
C LEU A 344 2.76 -25.64 20.23
N THR A 345 2.95 -24.69 19.34
CA THR A 345 2.23 -24.63 18.07
C THR A 345 3.22 -24.58 16.91
N LEU A 346 3.11 -25.53 15.99
CA LEU A 346 3.83 -25.53 14.73
C LEU A 346 2.96 -24.82 13.68
N VAL A 347 3.50 -23.81 13.05
CA VAL A 347 2.84 -23.08 11.95
C VAL A 347 3.66 -23.23 10.69
N SER A 348 3.01 -23.59 9.58
CA SER A 348 3.61 -23.66 8.25
C SER A 348 2.79 -22.84 7.28
N ILE A 349 3.44 -21.96 6.50
CA ILE A 349 2.79 -21.13 5.48
C ILE A 349 3.56 -21.29 4.17
N THR A 350 2.90 -21.88 3.18
CA THR A 350 3.41 -21.99 1.79
C THR A 350 2.60 -21.06 0.90
N SER A 351 3.23 -20.26 0.06
CA SER A 351 2.50 -19.39 -0.87
C SER A 351 3.14 -19.31 -2.24
N TYR A 352 2.28 -19.07 -3.24
CA TYR A 352 2.68 -18.74 -4.60
C TYR A 352 1.80 -17.62 -5.14
N ASP A 353 2.44 -16.58 -5.73
CA ASP A 353 1.76 -15.44 -6.36
C ASP A 353 2.39 -15.11 -7.69
N LYS A 354 1.55 -14.75 -8.66
CA LYS A 354 1.95 -14.28 -9.99
C LYS A 354 1.20 -13.01 -10.33
N PHE A 355 1.93 -12.00 -10.81
CA PHE A 355 1.36 -10.72 -11.17
C PHE A 355 1.98 -10.20 -12.47
N ARG A 356 1.15 -9.63 -13.34
CA ARG A 356 1.52 -8.97 -14.59
C ARG A 356 0.93 -7.57 -14.62
N LEU A 357 1.74 -6.64 -15.08
CA LEU A 357 1.32 -5.26 -15.30
C LEU A 357 1.93 -4.78 -16.62
N ASN A 358 1.08 -4.21 -17.49
CA ASN A 358 1.47 -3.68 -18.79
C ASN A 358 1.11 -2.21 -18.85
N ASP A 359 2.13 -1.36 -18.96
CA ASP A 359 2.03 0.07 -19.10
C ASP A 359 2.14 0.50 -20.53
N TYR A 360 1.25 1.37 -20.96
CA TYR A 360 1.24 2.04 -22.26
C TYR A 360 1.11 3.53 -22.02
N LEU A 361 2.16 4.30 -22.26
CA LEU A 361 2.22 5.72 -21.94
C LEU A 361 2.45 6.56 -23.19
N ASP A 362 1.76 7.68 -23.27
CA ASP A 362 2.17 8.81 -24.07
C ASP A 362 3.39 9.44 -23.40
N HIS A 363 4.56 9.37 -24.03
CA HIS A 363 5.81 9.77 -23.38
C HIS A 363 6.10 11.26 -23.55
N ASP A 364 5.44 11.94 -24.47
CA ASP A 364 5.58 13.39 -24.65
C ASP A 364 4.44 14.20 -24.00
N ASP A 365 3.34 13.54 -23.60
CA ASP A 365 2.16 14.14 -22.98
C ASP A 365 1.51 15.25 -23.84
N THR A 366 1.54 15.10 -25.17
CA THR A 366 1.02 16.09 -26.13
C THR A 366 0.21 15.44 -27.25
N SER A 367 -0.43 16.27 -28.08
CA SER A 367 -1.09 15.83 -29.33
C SER A 367 -0.25 16.10 -30.58
N SER A 368 1.03 16.46 -30.42
CA SER A 368 1.92 16.73 -31.54
C SER A 368 2.06 15.51 -32.45
N SER A 369 1.81 15.68 -33.75
CA SER A 369 2.07 14.68 -34.79
C SER A 369 3.46 14.80 -35.43
N ALA A 370 4.27 15.76 -34.97
CA ALA A 370 5.66 15.86 -35.41
C ALA A 370 6.43 14.59 -35.02
N ALA A 371 7.46 14.22 -35.77
CA ALA A 371 8.27 13.02 -35.51
C ALA A 371 8.80 12.95 -34.06
N VAL A 372 8.94 14.10 -33.41
CA VAL A 372 9.33 14.23 -31.99
C VAL A 372 8.20 13.97 -31.01
N GLY A 373 6.96 14.28 -31.40
CA GLY A 373 5.80 14.17 -30.51
C GLY A 373 5.14 12.79 -30.48
N ASN A 374 5.34 11.96 -31.50
CA ASN A 374 4.72 10.62 -31.55
C ASN A 374 5.61 9.58 -30.86
N ASN A 375 5.73 9.68 -29.55
CA ASN A 375 6.62 8.85 -28.74
C ASN A 375 5.84 8.06 -27.68
N ILE A 376 5.82 6.75 -27.81
CA ILE A 376 5.10 5.84 -26.92
C ILE A 376 6.11 5.08 -26.06
N GLN A 377 5.78 4.89 -24.77
CA GLN A 377 6.51 3.98 -23.88
C GLN A 377 5.63 2.79 -23.55
N VAL A 378 6.17 1.59 -23.72
CA VAL A 378 5.55 0.34 -23.32
C VAL A 378 6.46 -0.34 -22.30
N GLY A 379 5.99 -0.51 -21.08
CA GLY A 379 6.66 -1.23 -20.01
C GLY A 379 5.82 -2.42 -19.56
N GLN A 380 6.43 -3.60 -19.52
CA GLN A 380 5.77 -4.78 -18.96
C GLN A 380 6.52 -5.19 -17.70
N PHE A 381 5.77 -5.53 -16.64
CA PHE A 381 6.30 -5.96 -15.36
C PHE A 381 5.64 -7.29 -15.00
N HIS A 382 6.42 -8.35 -14.97
CA HIS A 382 5.96 -9.66 -14.56
C HIS A 382 6.70 -10.06 -13.29
N SER A 383 5.98 -10.52 -12.27
CA SER A 383 6.57 -11.07 -11.06
C SER A 383 5.99 -12.43 -10.73
N GLN A 384 6.84 -13.27 -10.15
CA GLN A 384 6.48 -14.56 -9.56
C GLN A 384 7.16 -14.64 -8.20
N LEU A 385 6.41 -15.05 -7.19
CA LEU A 385 6.91 -15.21 -5.83
C LEU A 385 6.48 -16.57 -5.30
N PHE A 386 7.44 -17.32 -4.79
CA PHE A 386 7.21 -18.49 -3.95
C PHE A 386 7.77 -18.20 -2.55
N THR A 387 7.02 -18.52 -1.50
CA THR A 387 7.52 -18.44 -0.11
C THR A 387 7.16 -19.68 0.68
N GLN A 388 8.02 -20.03 1.61
CA GLN A 388 7.80 -21.04 2.63
C GLN A 388 8.28 -20.50 3.97
N GLU A 389 7.40 -20.50 4.96
CA GLU A 389 7.74 -20.21 6.35
C GLU A 389 7.31 -21.37 7.24
N VAL A 390 8.19 -21.77 8.14
CA VAL A 390 7.87 -22.72 9.22
C VAL A 390 8.29 -22.09 10.51
N ARG A 391 7.40 -22.07 11.52
CA ARG A 391 7.71 -21.51 12.84
C ARG A 391 7.11 -22.35 13.97
N LEU A 392 7.85 -22.40 15.06
CA LEU A 392 7.46 -23.04 16.32
C LEU A 392 7.21 -21.94 17.36
N LEU A 393 6.03 -21.96 17.95
CA LEU A 393 5.57 -21.00 18.96
C LEU A 393 5.41 -21.74 20.30
N SER A 394 5.94 -21.20 21.38
CA SER A 394 5.61 -21.67 22.74
C SER A 394 4.23 -21.14 23.17
N SER A 395 3.63 -21.73 24.19
CA SER A 395 2.41 -21.23 24.80
C SER A 395 2.51 -19.76 25.22
N SER A 396 1.47 -18.97 24.97
CA SER A 396 1.37 -17.58 25.40
C SER A 396 1.11 -17.40 26.91
N ALA A 397 0.68 -18.45 27.58
CA ALA A 397 0.35 -18.44 29.01
C ALA A 397 1.60 -18.48 29.93
N LYS A 398 2.79 -18.80 29.38
CA LYS A 398 4.01 -18.93 30.16
C LYS A 398 4.77 -17.61 30.25
N PRO A 399 5.47 -17.34 31.39
CA PRO A 399 6.30 -16.14 31.52
C PRO A 399 7.52 -16.13 30.59
N PHE A 400 7.99 -17.31 30.14
CA PHE A 400 9.04 -17.45 29.12
C PHE A 400 8.42 -17.98 27.83
N ARG A 401 8.39 -17.12 26.81
CA ARG A 401 7.79 -17.40 25.51
C ARG A 401 8.82 -17.26 24.42
N TYR A 402 8.73 -18.10 23.40
CA TYR A 402 9.64 -18.01 22.26
C TYR A 402 8.95 -18.32 20.94
N THR A 403 9.51 -17.76 19.89
CA THR A 403 9.19 -18.03 18.49
C THR A 403 10.48 -18.39 17.78
N LEU A 404 10.55 -19.56 17.16
CA LEU A 404 11.66 -19.99 16.32
C LEU A 404 11.13 -20.18 14.90
N GLY A 405 11.84 -19.73 13.89
CA GLY A 405 11.35 -19.88 12.52
C GLY A 405 12.45 -19.97 11.48
N ALA A 406 12.08 -20.60 10.36
CA ALA A 406 12.85 -20.65 9.13
C ALA A 406 11.99 -20.09 7.97
N TYR A 407 12.64 -19.42 7.04
CA TYR A 407 11.97 -18.77 5.91
C TYR A 407 12.77 -18.96 4.63
N TYR A 408 12.07 -19.27 3.55
CA TYR A 408 12.59 -19.32 2.19
C TYR A 408 11.73 -18.46 1.27
N ALA A 409 12.35 -17.74 0.35
CA ALA A 409 11.65 -17.02 -0.71
C ALA A 409 12.44 -17.09 -2.04
N ASN A 410 11.70 -17.19 -3.13
CA ASN A 410 12.22 -17.09 -4.49
C ASN A 410 11.33 -16.12 -5.26
N VAL A 411 11.92 -15.00 -5.67
CA VAL A 411 11.25 -13.93 -6.43
C VAL A 411 11.88 -13.83 -7.81
N LYS A 412 11.07 -13.85 -8.85
CA LYS A 412 11.51 -13.61 -10.23
C LYS A 412 10.74 -12.44 -10.82
N PHE A 413 11.47 -11.51 -11.42
CA PHE A 413 10.93 -10.41 -12.21
C PHE A 413 11.40 -10.47 -13.64
N GLU A 414 10.52 -10.07 -14.58
CA GLU A 414 10.82 -9.91 -15.99
C GLU A 414 10.27 -8.57 -16.47
N ARG A 415 11.03 -7.88 -17.31
CA ARG A 415 10.64 -6.58 -17.85
C ARG A 415 11.07 -6.41 -19.31
N PRO A 416 10.20 -6.70 -20.29
CA PRO A 416 10.30 -6.11 -21.61
C PRO A 416 10.01 -4.60 -21.56
N PHE A 417 10.79 -3.81 -22.26
CA PHE A 417 10.63 -2.35 -22.31
C PHE A 417 10.91 -1.81 -23.71
N LEU A 418 9.99 -0.99 -24.19
CA LEU A 418 10.09 -0.29 -25.48
C LEU A 418 9.72 1.19 -25.29
N ARG A 419 10.49 2.07 -25.86
CA ARG A 419 10.20 3.51 -25.92
C ARG A 419 10.72 4.08 -27.24
N GLY A 420 9.99 4.99 -27.83
CA GLY A 420 10.37 5.64 -29.07
C GLY A 420 9.24 5.73 -30.06
N PRO A 421 9.58 6.08 -31.31
CA PRO A 421 10.94 6.20 -31.88
C PRO A 421 11.59 7.58 -31.74
N ALA A 422 10.80 8.63 -31.40
CA ALA A 422 11.21 10.00 -31.65
C ALA A 422 12.34 10.52 -30.74
N PHE A 423 12.27 10.24 -29.42
CA PHE A 423 13.34 10.66 -28.50
C PHE A 423 13.52 9.66 -27.36
N SER A 424 14.72 9.64 -26.80
CA SER A 424 15.13 8.65 -25.79
C SER A 424 14.76 7.22 -26.19
N PRO A 425 15.05 6.76 -27.42
CA PRO A 425 14.67 5.42 -27.85
C PRO A 425 15.27 4.38 -26.92
N ALA A 426 14.50 3.36 -26.59
CA ALA A 426 14.92 2.24 -25.77
C ALA A 426 14.19 0.98 -26.20
N ASN A 427 14.92 -0.12 -26.29
CA ASN A 427 14.35 -1.45 -26.52
C ASN A 427 15.22 -2.46 -25.79
N TRP A 428 14.75 -2.93 -24.63
CA TRP A 428 15.54 -3.85 -23.84
C TRP A 428 14.65 -4.86 -23.10
N TYR A 429 15.26 -5.95 -22.68
CA TYR A 429 14.68 -6.98 -21.85
C TYR A 429 15.57 -7.26 -20.65
N ALA A 430 15.00 -7.25 -19.47
CA ALA A 430 15.72 -7.56 -18.24
C ALA A 430 15.01 -8.60 -17.40
N THR A 431 15.80 -9.41 -16.69
CA THR A 431 15.31 -10.29 -15.62
C THR A 431 16.04 -9.98 -14.33
N SER A 432 15.35 -10.12 -13.20
CA SER A 432 15.96 -10.10 -11.88
C SER A 432 15.41 -11.28 -11.07
N LYS A 433 16.28 -12.01 -10.40
CA LYS A 433 15.91 -13.11 -9.50
C LYS A 433 16.54 -12.88 -8.14
N SER A 434 15.77 -13.04 -7.08
CA SER A 434 16.24 -13.00 -5.70
C SER A 434 15.84 -14.29 -4.98
N GLU A 435 16.82 -14.97 -4.41
CA GLU A 435 16.64 -16.14 -3.56
C GLU A 435 17.06 -15.77 -2.13
N GLN A 436 16.23 -16.10 -1.16
CA GLN A 436 16.48 -15.80 0.24
C GLN A 436 16.25 -17.03 1.11
N ILE A 437 17.18 -17.29 2.02
CA ILE A 437 17.00 -18.22 3.13
C ILE A 437 17.31 -17.51 4.43
N ALA A 438 16.54 -17.77 5.49
CA ALA A 438 16.72 -17.14 6.78
C ALA A 438 16.28 -18.02 7.93
N GLY A 439 16.97 -17.86 9.07
CA GLY A 439 16.53 -18.35 10.38
C GLY A 439 16.28 -17.15 11.30
N PHE A 440 15.26 -17.23 12.14
CA PHE A 440 14.92 -16.18 13.10
C PHE A 440 14.43 -16.77 14.42
N ALA A 441 14.66 -16.00 15.49
CA ALA A 441 14.20 -16.32 16.83
C ALA A 441 13.76 -15.05 17.55
N GLN A 442 12.77 -15.16 18.42
CA GLN A 442 12.38 -14.15 19.38
C GLN A 442 12.05 -14.82 20.71
N ILE A 443 12.45 -14.19 21.80
CA ILE A 443 12.16 -14.60 23.17
C ILE A 443 11.52 -13.42 23.87
N ASP A 444 10.40 -13.67 24.57
CA ASP A 444 9.75 -12.74 25.48
C ASP A 444 9.83 -13.36 26.88
N TRP A 445 10.46 -12.67 27.82
CA TRP A 445 10.67 -13.16 29.16
C TRP A 445 10.18 -12.17 30.20
N GLU A 446 9.18 -12.58 30.98
CA GLU A 446 8.71 -11.84 32.14
C GLU A 446 9.67 -12.13 33.30
N ILE A 447 10.68 -11.21 33.47
CA ILE A 447 11.76 -11.38 34.44
C ILE A 447 11.32 -11.12 35.88
N VAL A 448 10.37 -10.23 36.06
CA VAL A 448 9.60 -9.98 37.29
C VAL A 448 8.17 -9.65 36.89
N PRO A 449 7.17 -9.78 37.76
CA PRO A 449 5.79 -9.46 37.43
C PRO A 449 5.65 -8.11 36.72
N HIS A 450 4.99 -8.10 35.59
CA HIS A 450 4.73 -6.92 34.78
C HIS A 450 5.92 -6.32 33.99
N LEU A 451 7.15 -6.84 34.14
CA LEU A 451 8.31 -6.41 33.34
C LEU A 451 8.72 -7.50 32.38
N ILE A 452 8.44 -7.29 31.12
CA ILE A 452 8.75 -8.23 30.05
C ILE A 452 9.89 -7.67 29.20
N LEU A 453 10.94 -8.45 29.03
CA LEU A 453 12.03 -8.20 28.08
C LEU A 453 11.84 -9.05 26.83
N THR A 454 11.99 -8.43 25.67
CA THR A 454 11.96 -9.11 24.37
C THR A 454 13.31 -9.00 23.70
N GLY A 455 13.87 -10.15 23.29
CA GLY A 455 15.06 -10.23 22.45
C GLY A 455 14.78 -11.03 21.20
N GLY A 456 15.08 -10.50 20.04
CA GLY A 456 14.88 -11.19 18.76
C GLY A 456 16.07 -11.01 17.82
N GLY A 457 16.32 -12.01 17.00
CA GLY A 457 17.38 -12.00 15.99
C GLY A 457 16.98 -12.75 14.72
N ARG A 458 17.50 -12.31 13.59
CA ARG A 458 17.40 -12.98 12.30
C ARG A 458 18.74 -12.95 11.58
N VAL A 459 19.12 -14.07 11.02
CA VAL A 459 20.22 -14.17 10.06
C VAL A 459 19.64 -14.62 8.74
N GLN A 460 19.97 -13.92 7.67
CA GLN A 460 19.49 -14.23 6.33
C GLN A 460 20.64 -14.15 5.32
N ASN A 461 20.60 -15.04 4.34
CA ASN A 461 21.42 -14.97 3.13
C ASN A 461 20.52 -14.67 1.93
N GLU A 462 20.95 -13.76 1.08
CA GLU A 462 20.27 -13.40 -0.15
C GLU A 462 21.23 -13.49 -1.32
N LYS A 463 20.77 -14.12 -2.41
CA LYS A 463 21.45 -14.12 -3.72
C LYS A 463 20.58 -13.42 -4.73
N VAL A 464 21.09 -12.33 -5.33
CA VAL A 464 20.44 -11.59 -6.41
C VAL A 464 21.20 -11.86 -7.71
N SER A 465 20.48 -12.16 -8.79
CA SER A 465 21.04 -12.34 -10.13
C SER A 465 20.21 -11.62 -11.17
N TYR A 466 20.84 -11.22 -12.27
CA TYR A 466 20.16 -10.53 -13.36
C TYR A 466 20.66 -10.98 -14.72
N THR A 467 19.81 -10.76 -15.74
CA THR A 467 20.20 -10.63 -17.14
C THR A 467 19.65 -9.35 -17.70
N PHE A 468 20.38 -8.71 -18.61
CA PHE A 468 19.96 -7.51 -19.32
C PHE A 468 20.39 -7.61 -20.77
N ARG A 469 19.45 -7.37 -21.69
CA ARG A 469 19.70 -7.33 -23.12
C ARG A 469 19.21 -5.99 -23.69
N ASP A 470 20.10 -5.21 -24.24
CA ASP A 470 19.78 -4.00 -24.99
C ASP A 470 19.75 -4.33 -26.49
N ASN A 471 18.56 -4.29 -27.09
CA ASN A 471 18.36 -4.62 -28.49
C ASN A 471 18.80 -3.49 -29.46
N LEU A 472 19.08 -2.29 -28.92
CA LEU A 472 19.59 -1.13 -29.71
C LEU A 472 21.11 -1.00 -29.66
N ALA A 473 21.77 -1.71 -28.73
CA ALA A 473 23.23 -1.66 -28.64
C ALA A 473 23.90 -2.41 -29.77
N ALA A 474 25.14 -2.03 -30.09
CA ALA A 474 25.95 -2.67 -31.11
C ALA A 474 26.16 -4.17 -30.83
N PRO A 475 26.28 -5.02 -31.88
CA PRO A 475 26.58 -6.43 -31.70
C PRO A 475 27.81 -6.65 -30.80
N GLY A 476 27.73 -7.60 -29.86
CA GLY A 476 28.77 -7.89 -28.88
C GLY A 476 28.70 -7.08 -27.58
N SER A 477 27.96 -5.96 -27.56
CA SER A 477 27.74 -5.14 -26.34
C SER A 477 26.28 -5.15 -25.85
N GLN A 478 25.48 -6.12 -26.30
CA GLN A 478 24.03 -6.17 -26.06
C GLN A 478 23.65 -6.88 -24.78
N PHE A 479 24.46 -7.82 -24.29
CA PHE A 479 24.07 -8.72 -23.21
C PHE A 479 24.96 -8.58 -21.99
N PHE A 480 24.31 -8.46 -20.83
CA PHE A 480 24.95 -8.41 -19.53
C PHE A 480 24.26 -9.38 -18.57
N SER A 481 25.03 -9.99 -17.69
CA SER A 481 24.53 -10.81 -16.61
C SER A 481 25.43 -10.71 -15.39
N GLY A 482 24.89 -11.00 -14.24
CA GLY A 482 25.66 -10.99 -13.01
C GLY A 482 24.89 -11.50 -11.82
N SER A 483 25.60 -11.77 -10.74
CA SER A 483 25.01 -12.15 -9.47
C SER A 483 25.86 -11.66 -8.31
N ALA A 484 25.20 -11.44 -7.17
CA ALA A 484 25.87 -11.10 -5.91
C ALA A 484 25.09 -11.70 -4.75
N SER A 485 25.79 -12.02 -3.67
CA SER A 485 25.20 -12.51 -2.43
C SER A 485 25.53 -11.56 -1.29
N ASP A 486 24.60 -11.43 -0.34
CA ASP A 486 24.82 -10.71 0.93
C ASP A 486 24.27 -11.53 2.10
N THR A 487 24.96 -11.47 3.22
CA THR A 487 24.48 -12.05 4.48
C THR A 487 24.26 -10.95 5.49
N ALA A 488 23.04 -10.88 6.01
CA ALA A 488 22.64 -9.82 6.92
C ALA A 488 22.09 -10.38 8.23
N GLY A 489 22.51 -9.77 9.34
CA GLY A 489 21.90 -9.95 10.66
C GLY A 489 21.03 -8.75 11.00
N THR A 490 19.84 -9.00 11.54
CA THR A 490 18.95 -7.98 12.13
C THR A 490 18.53 -8.42 13.53
N TYR A 491 18.30 -7.45 14.42
CA TYR A 491 17.91 -7.75 15.79
C TYR A 491 16.96 -6.69 16.33
N ARG A 492 16.23 -7.09 17.37
CA ARG A 492 15.34 -6.25 18.18
C ARG A 492 15.58 -6.55 19.65
N LEU A 493 15.64 -5.49 20.45
CA LEU A 493 15.62 -5.53 21.90
C LEU A 493 14.50 -4.62 22.36
N SER A 494 13.63 -5.09 23.24
CA SER A 494 12.51 -4.32 23.76
C SER A 494 12.27 -4.62 25.21
N GLY A 495 11.89 -3.60 25.98
CA GLY A 495 11.40 -3.75 27.34
C GLY A 495 10.02 -3.11 27.43
N ARG A 496 9.07 -3.79 28.08
CA ARG A 496 7.78 -3.22 28.44
C ARG A 496 7.50 -3.41 29.92
N TYR A 497 6.91 -2.38 30.51
CA TYR A 497 6.48 -2.38 31.90
C TYR A 497 4.98 -2.05 31.99
N GLU A 498 4.20 -3.00 32.47
CA GLU A 498 2.75 -2.89 32.67
C GLU A 498 2.50 -2.32 34.07
N VAL A 499 2.39 -0.98 34.19
CA VAL A 499 2.16 -0.28 35.48
C VAL A 499 0.82 -0.68 36.08
N THR A 500 -0.19 -0.79 35.22
CA THR A 500 -1.52 -1.35 35.52
C THR A 500 -1.99 -2.15 34.30
N PRO A 501 -3.07 -2.94 34.38
CA PRO A 501 -3.64 -3.61 33.22
C PRO A 501 -3.98 -2.69 32.06
N ASP A 502 -4.20 -1.38 32.34
CA ASP A 502 -4.63 -0.37 31.39
C ASP A 502 -3.54 0.69 31.08
N LEU A 503 -2.32 0.55 31.64
CA LEU A 503 -1.20 1.47 31.39
C LEU A 503 0.12 0.71 31.25
N MET A 504 0.74 0.83 30.06
CA MET A 504 2.01 0.20 29.75
C MET A 504 2.96 1.21 29.11
N PHE A 505 4.22 1.20 29.54
CA PHE A 505 5.33 1.89 28.87
C PHE A 505 6.25 0.88 28.19
N PHE A 506 6.86 1.29 27.09
CA PHE A 506 7.84 0.46 26.39
C PHE A 506 8.98 1.27 25.82
N ALA A 507 10.12 0.60 25.66
CA ALA A 507 11.25 1.08 24.88
C ALA A 507 11.73 -0.03 23.95
N THR A 508 12.05 0.32 22.71
CA THR A 508 12.49 -0.64 21.70
C THR A 508 13.70 -0.09 20.94
N TYR A 509 14.67 -0.97 20.70
CA TYR A 509 15.74 -0.77 19.74
C TYR A 509 15.63 -1.84 18.67
N SER A 510 15.54 -1.44 17.40
CA SER A 510 15.41 -2.37 16.30
C SER A 510 16.30 -2.00 15.11
N THR A 511 16.62 -3.01 14.30
CA THR A 511 17.40 -2.83 13.06
C THR A 511 16.62 -3.32 11.87
N GLY A 512 16.80 -2.62 10.75
CA GLY A 512 16.16 -2.96 9.48
C GLY A 512 17.17 -3.20 8.36
N TYR A 513 16.72 -3.97 7.39
CA TYR A 513 17.51 -4.36 6.23
C TYR A 513 16.61 -4.34 4.97
N LYS A 514 17.15 -3.76 3.91
CA LYS A 514 16.63 -3.86 2.55
C LYS A 514 17.75 -4.36 1.66
N GLY A 515 17.48 -5.40 0.88
CA GLY A 515 18.47 -6.15 0.11
C GLY A 515 19.22 -5.32 -0.95
N GLN A 516 20.28 -5.89 -1.44
CA GLN A 516 21.00 -5.37 -2.60
C GLN A 516 20.18 -5.55 -3.88
N THR A 517 20.45 -4.75 -4.90
CA THR A 517 19.76 -4.83 -6.20
C THR A 517 20.63 -4.29 -7.33
N TYR A 518 20.24 -4.52 -8.58
CA TYR A 518 20.86 -3.93 -9.76
C TYR A 518 19.95 -2.86 -10.37
N ASP A 519 20.55 -1.78 -10.88
CA ASP A 519 19.83 -0.69 -11.56
C ASP A 519 19.51 -1.07 -13.02
N LEU A 520 18.53 -1.95 -13.20
CA LEU A 520 18.13 -2.49 -14.51
C LEU A 520 17.13 -1.55 -15.21
N THR A 521 17.65 -0.44 -15.72
CA THR A 521 16.88 0.62 -16.40
C THR A 521 17.50 0.99 -17.73
N THR A 522 16.83 1.83 -18.54
CA THR A 522 17.39 2.39 -19.76
C THR A 522 18.79 2.98 -19.51
N GLY A 523 19.72 2.74 -20.41
CA GLY A 523 21.12 3.17 -20.27
C GLY A 523 21.98 2.21 -19.43
N PHE A 524 21.49 1.01 -19.11
CA PHE A 524 22.32 -0.04 -18.51
C PHE A 524 23.43 -0.41 -19.51
N ASN A 525 24.67 -0.43 -19.05
CA ASN A 525 25.86 -0.62 -19.89
C ASN A 525 26.99 -1.33 -19.13
N ALA A 526 28.13 -1.54 -19.78
CA ALA A 526 29.27 -2.22 -19.20
C ALA A 526 29.77 -1.57 -17.90
N ASN A 527 29.76 -0.22 -17.80
CA ASN A 527 30.19 0.47 -16.60
C ASN A 527 29.24 0.22 -15.42
N ARG A 528 27.92 0.20 -15.66
CA ARG A 528 26.94 -0.16 -14.63
C ARG A 528 27.02 -1.64 -14.23
N ALA A 529 27.27 -2.52 -15.18
CA ALA A 529 27.48 -3.95 -14.90
C ALA A 529 28.74 -4.15 -14.05
N ALA A 530 29.85 -3.50 -14.39
CA ALA A 530 31.11 -3.56 -13.65
C ALA A 530 31.04 -2.92 -12.26
N ALA A 531 30.18 -1.92 -12.04
CA ALA A 531 30.00 -1.28 -10.73
C ALA A 531 29.36 -2.22 -9.69
N GLY A 532 28.80 -3.35 -10.12
CA GLY A 532 28.15 -4.32 -9.23
C GLY A 532 26.78 -3.86 -8.71
N PRO A 533 26.26 -4.50 -7.67
CA PRO A 533 24.95 -4.18 -7.13
C PRO A 533 24.98 -2.89 -6.30
N ILE A 534 23.83 -2.24 -6.25
CA ILE A 534 23.51 -1.17 -5.30
C ILE A 534 23.52 -1.78 -3.90
N LYS A 535 24.25 -1.15 -2.98
CA LYS A 535 24.48 -1.67 -1.62
C LYS A 535 23.17 -1.77 -0.83
N PRO A 536 23.08 -2.74 0.09
CA PRO A 536 21.95 -2.86 1.01
C PRO A 536 21.73 -1.59 1.83
N GLU A 537 20.45 -1.23 1.99
CA GLU A 537 20.04 -0.19 2.93
C GLU A 537 19.89 -0.79 4.32
N ARG A 538 20.35 -0.09 5.35
CA ARG A 538 20.27 -0.50 6.75
C ARG A 538 19.66 0.62 7.59
N SER A 539 18.76 0.25 8.50
CA SER A 539 18.18 1.19 9.47
C SER A 539 18.45 0.78 10.90
N ARG A 540 18.47 1.79 11.79
CA ARG A 540 18.53 1.64 13.25
C ARG A 540 17.51 2.56 13.85
N ASP A 541 16.65 2.02 14.67
CA ASP A 541 15.51 2.70 15.24
C ASP A 541 15.51 2.62 16.75
N LYS A 542 15.09 3.71 17.40
CA LYS A 542 14.88 3.82 18.84
C LYS A 542 13.48 4.34 19.05
N GLU A 543 12.69 3.62 19.81
CA GLU A 543 11.33 4.01 20.15
C GLU A 543 11.14 4.02 21.68
N ILE A 544 10.34 4.97 22.14
CA ILE A 544 9.78 5.00 23.49
C ILE A 544 8.30 5.30 23.35
N GLY A 545 7.47 4.51 24.00
CA GLY A 545 6.03 4.69 23.88
C GLY A 545 5.25 4.37 25.14
N MET A 546 4.00 4.82 25.11
CA MET A 546 2.99 4.58 26.13
C MET A 546 1.72 4.06 25.48
N ARG A 547 1.10 3.07 26.11
CA ARG A 547 -0.22 2.55 25.81
C ARG A 547 -1.10 2.76 27.03
N ALA A 548 -2.22 3.43 26.85
CA ALA A 548 -3.12 3.71 27.98
C ALA A 548 -4.58 3.55 27.57
N GLN A 549 -5.38 3.06 28.52
CA GLN A 549 -6.83 3.01 28.42
C GLN A 549 -7.42 3.72 29.65
N PHE A 550 -8.44 4.54 29.45
CA PHE A 550 -9.07 5.35 30.48
C PHE A 550 -10.58 5.19 30.43
N LEU A 551 -11.28 5.61 31.51
CA LEU A 551 -12.73 5.64 31.59
C LEU A 551 -13.37 4.28 31.25
N ASP A 552 -12.99 3.24 31.96
CA ASP A 552 -13.45 1.86 31.74
C ASP A 552 -13.17 1.41 30.29
N ARG A 553 -11.96 1.69 29.80
CA ARG A 553 -11.48 1.35 28.44
C ARG A 553 -12.26 2.01 27.30
N ARG A 554 -13.03 3.07 27.60
CA ARG A 554 -13.74 3.86 26.57
C ARG A 554 -12.81 4.78 25.78
N VAL A 555 -11.69 5.16 26.36
CA VAL A 555 -10.68 5.99 25.71
C VAL A 555 -9.38 5.21 25.61
N THR A 556 -8.83 5.08 24.42
CA THR A 556 -7.47 4.57 24.20
C THR A 556 -6.55 5.72 23.82
N PHE A 557 -5.31 5.68 24.30
CA PHE A 557 -4.28 6.69 24.02
C PHE A 557 -2.93 6.00 23.83
N ASN A 558 -2.43 5.99 22.60
CA ASN A 558 -1.20 5.32 22.21
C ASN A 558 -0.22 6.37 21.67
N LEU A 559 0.82 6.67 22.42
CA LEU A 559 1.83 7.67 22.09
C LEU A 559 3.18 6.98 21.86
N THR A 560 3.90 7.37 20.81
CA THR A 560 5.24 6.86 20.50
C THR A 560 6.14 8.01 20.03
N TYR A 561 7.31 8.16 20.63
CA TYR A 561 8.45 8.89 20.08
C TYR A 561 9.39 7.93 19.38
N PHE A 562 9.96 8.34 18.25
CA PHE A 562 10.91 7.53 17.48
C PHE A 562 12.07 8.36 16.94
N ASP A 563 13.23 7.70 16.73
CA ASP A 563 14.42 8.24 16.05
C ASP A 563 15.08 7.12 15.24
N THR A 564 14.93 7.19 13.92
CA THR A 564 15.41 6.19 12.97
C THR A 564 16.51 6.76 12.07
N ASN A 565 17.64 6.07 12.01
CA ASN A 565 18.79 6.42 11.15
C ASN A 565 18.93 5.41 10.03
N TYR A 566 18.97 5.88 8.78
CA TYR A 566 19.19 5.07 7.57
C TYR A 566 20.58 5.31 7.02
N LYS A 567 21.26 4.22 6.61
CA LYS A 567 22.54 4.24 5.88
C LYS A 567 22.38 3.56 4.53
N ASN A 568 23.07 4.08 3.52
CA ASN A 568 23.01 3.61 2.15
C ASN A 568 21.57 3.62 1.62
N LEU A 569 20.80 4.68 1.93
CA LEU A 569 19.42 4.82 1.46
C LEU A 569 19.37 4.60 -0.05
N GLN A 570 18.54 3.67 -0.49
CA GLN A 570 18.32 3.40 -1.91
C GLN A 570 17.25 4.35 -2.42
N ALA A 571 17.62 5.27 -3.29
CA ALA A 571 16.70 6.22 -3.87
C ALA A 571 16.92 6.37 -5.37
N GLN A 572 15.85 6.73 -6.07
CA GLN A 572 15.92 7.07 -7.48
C GLN A 572 16.43 8.50 -7.65
N THR A 573 17.39 8.65 -8.51
CA THR A 573 17.90 9.93 -8.99
C THR A 573 17.63 10.05 -10.49
N ILE A 574 17.85 11.22 -11.05
CA ILE A 574 17.78 11.46 -12.49
C ILE A 574 19.20 11.56 -13.02
N GLU A 575 19.52 10.98 -14.16
CA GLU A 575 20.75 11.21 -14.92
C GLU A 575 20.42 11.83 -16.27
N THR A 576 21.35 12.59 -16.83
CA THR A 576 21.25 13.08 -18.20
C THR A 576 21.98 12.10 -19.11
N LEU A 577 21.29 11.60 -20.13
CA LEU A 577 21.85 10.72 -21.15
C LEU A 577 22.68 11.53 -22.16
N ALA A 578 23.45 10.84 -23.03
CA ALA A 578 24.30 11.47 -24.02
C ALA A 578 23.53 12.34 -25.05
N ASP A 579 22.26 12.00 -25.29
CA ASP A 579 21.34 12.77 -26.15
C ASP A 579 20.71 14.00 -25.46
N GLY A 580 21.13 14.31 -24.22
CA GLY A 580 20.60 15.40 -23.40
C GLY A 580 19.27 15.11 -22.73
N THR A 581 18.68 13.95 -22.93
CA THR A 581 17.44 13.53 -22.25
C THR A 581 17.70 13.07 -20.83
N THR A 582 16.65 13.11 -20.00
CA THR A 582 16.74 12.64 -18.63
C THR A 582 16.28 11.19 -18.50
N ASN A 583 16.96 10.42 -17.66
CA ASN A 583 16.63 9.05 -17.34
C ASN A 583 16.68 8.81 -15.84
N PHE A 584 15.91 7.84 -15.36
CA PHE A 584 15.93 7.46 -13.97
C PHE A 584 17.07 6.47 -13.67
N ARG A 585 17.72 6.67 -12.54
CA ARG A 585 18.78 5.81 -12.04
C ARG A 585 18.58 5.53 -10.56
N LEU A 586 18.66 4.27 -10.16
CA LEU A 586 18.71 3.88 -8.76
C LEU A 586 20.14 3.95 -8.24
N THR A 587 20.32 4.49 -7.04
CA THR A 587 21.65 4.59 -6.40
C THR A 587 21.52 4.65 -4.88
N ASN A 588 22.62 4.50 -4.18
CA ASN A 588 22.70 4.83 -2.75
C ASN A 588 22.94 6.33 -2.58
N VAL A 589 22.05 7.03 -1.88
CA VAL A 589 22.12 8.48 -1.69
C VAL A 589 22.71 8.90 -0.32
N GLY A 590 23.37 8.00 0.37
CA GLY A 590 24.00 8.31 1.66
C GLY A 590 23.12 8.01 2.85
N GLY A 591 22.83 9.01 3.70
CA GLY A 591 22.11 8.81 4.96
C GLY A 591 20.86 9.67 5.09
N LEU A 592 19.91 9.18 5.88
CA LEU A 592 18.68 9.88 6.26
C LEU A 592 18.42 9.65 7.75
N ASN A 593 18.02 10.69 8.47
CA ASN A 593 17.45 10.57 9.81
C ASN A 593 15.99 10.98 9.78
N THR A 594 15.14 10.19 10.44
CA THR A 594 13.73 10.51 10.66
C THR A 594 13.39 10.39 12.12
N LYS A 595 12.85 11.44 12.72
CA LYS A 595 12.44 11.46 14.13
C LYS A 595 11.12 12.18 14.29
N GLY A 596 10.37 11.79 15.31
CA GLY A 596 9.06 12.40 15.50
C GLY A 596 8.23 11.77 16.60
N VAL A 597 6.96 12.18 16.61
CA VAL A 597 5.95 11.73 17.58
C VAL A 597 4.71 11.29 16.84
N GLU A 598 4.16 10.16 17.25
CA GLU A 598 2.93 9.59 16.71
C GLU A 598 1.94 9.33 17.84
N LEU A 599 0.69 9.71 17.61
CA LEU A 599 -0.42 9.51 18.53
C LEU A 599 -1.57 8.85 17.79
N ASP A 600 -2.10 7.77 18.36
CA ASP A 600 -3.37 7.15 17.96
C ASP A 600 -4.31 7.12 19.17
N THR A 601 -5.54 7.60 19.00
CA THR A 601 -6.53 7.66 20.06
C THR A 601 -7.92 7.29 19.54
N THR A 602 -8.70 6.65 20.40
CA THR A 602 -10.13 6.42 20.17
C THR A 602 -10.91 6.78 21.43
N ALA A 603 -12.12 7.30 21.27
CA ALA A 603 -13.00 7.57 22.40
C ALA A 603 -14.44 7.17 22.07
N ARG A 604 -15.07 6.42 22.98
CA ARG A 604 -16.49 6.05 22.92
C ARG A 604 -17.25 6.90 23.92
N ILE A 605 -18.12 7.76 23.43
CA ILE A 605 -18.92 8.66 24.25
C ILE A 605 -20.38 8.18 24.24
N GLY A 606 -20.79 7.62 25.38
CA GLY A 606 -22.06 6.91 25.45
C GLY A 606 -22.07 5.65 24.54
N SER A 607 -23.25 5.29 24.04
CA SER A 607 -23.46 4.16 23.13
C SER A 607 -23.38 4.53 21.65
N ASP A 608 -23.43 5.80 21.32
CA ASP A 608 -23.78 6.27 19.99
C ASP A 608 -22.69 7.09 19.29
N LEU A 609 -21.69 7.63 20.02
CA LEU A 609 -20.63 8.44 19.44
C LEU A 609 -19.26 7.77 19.59
N ASN A 610 -18.61 7.52 18.47
CA ASN A 610 -17.22 7.08 18.41
C ASN A 610 -16.37 8.18 17.77
N LEU A 611 -15.30 8.56 18.46
CA LEU A 611 -14.29 9.50 17.96
C LEU A 611 -12.99 8.73 17.71
N THR A 612 -12.30 9.06 16.64
CA THR A 612 -10.97 8.55 16.32
C THR A 612 -10.03 9.71 16.02
N GLY A 613 -8.80 9.62 16.46
CA GLY A 613 -7.79 10.64 16.20
C GLY A 613 -6.44 9.98 15.95
N SER A 614 -5.76 10.42 14.91
CA SER A 614 -4.38 10.03 14.64
C SER A 614 -3.57 11.27 14.26
N LEU A 615 -2.38 11.41 14.83
CA LEU A 615 -1.45 12.52 14.60
C LEU A 615 -0.06 11.98 14.35
N ALA A 616 0.65 12.54 13.38
CA ALA A 616 2.07 12.34 13.16
C ALA A 616 2.80 13.68 13.03
N TYR A 617 3.81 13.88 13.88
CA TYR A 617 4.85 14.88 13.70
C TYR A 617 6.11 14.20 13.19
N LEU A 618 6.72 14.74 12.14
CA LEU A 618 7.89 14.16 11.47
C LEU A 618 8.92 15.23 11.12
N ASP A 619 10.16 15.05 11.57
CA ASP A 619 11.34 15.73 11.05
C ASP A 619 12.24 14.69 10.35
N ALA A 620 12.23 14.71 9.03
CA ALA A 620 13.00 13.81 8.18
C ALA A 620 14.01 14.63 7.36
N ARG A 621 15.32 14.33 7.54
CA ARG A 621 16.42 15.07 6.90
C ARG A 621 17.51 14.16 6.39
N TYR A 622 18.07 14.51 5.23
CA TYR A 622 19.27 13.85 4.73
C TYR A 622 20.46 14.17 5.64
N THR A 623 21.07 13.16 6.23
CA THR A 623 22.29 13.31 7.04
C THR A 623 23.55 13.32 6.20
N SER A 624 23.46 12.77 4.98
CA SER A 624 24.53 12.80 3.97
C SER A 624 23.93 12.63 2.58
N PHE A 625 23.98 13.66 1.76
CA PHE A 625 23.64 13.60 0.33
C PHE A 625 24.40 14.70 -0.42
N PRO A 626 25.76 14.61 -0.47
CA PRO A 626 26.59 15.69 -0.98
C PRO A 626 26.57 15.83 -2.51
N VAL A 627 26.13 14.79 -3.24
CA VAL A 627 26.20 14.72 -4.72
C VAL A 627 24.83 14.39 -5.29
N ALA A 628 23.83 15.18 -4.93
CA ALA A 628 22.49 15.06 -5.50
C ALA A 628 22.44 15.72 -6.88
N GLN A 629 21.51 15.26 -7.71
CA GLN A 629 21.26 15.93 -8.98
C GLN A 629 20.52 17.25 -8.75
N CYS A 630 20.86 18.27 -9.54
CA CYS A 630 20.09 19.52 -9.63
C CYS A 630 18.70 19.25 -10.21
N TYR A 631 17.69 19.95 -9.69
CA TYR A 631 16.37 19.93 -10.34
C TYR A 631 16.40 20.80 -11.60
N PRO A 632 15.50 20.57 -12.58
CA PRO A 632 15.44 21.38 -13.78
C PRO A 632 15.27 22.87 -13.45
N LEU A 633 16.02 23.75 -14.12
CA LEU A 633 16.05 25.19 -13.91
C LEU A 633 16.77 25.67 -12.62
N GLN A 634 17.38 24.79 -11.86
CA GLN A 634 18.15 25.19 -10.68
C GLN A 634 19.42 25.96 -11.12
N THR A 635 19.63 27.12 -10.51
CA THR A 635 20.75 28.00 -10.79
C THR A 635 21.99 27.73 -9.93
N VAL A 636 23.14 28.27 -10.32
CA VAL A 636 24.36 28.22 -9.49
C VAL A 636 24.14 28.91 -8.14
N ALA A 637 23.41 30.03 -8.11
CA ALA A 637 23.06 30.75 -6.89
C ALA A 637 22.17 29.89 -5.92
N GLN A 638 21.43 28.93 -6.47
CA GLN A 638 20.63 27.95 -5.72
C GLN A 638 21.43 26.69 -5.36
N GLY A 639 22.74 26.67 -5.57
CA GLY A 639 23.62 25.57 -5.17
C GLY A 639 23.85 24.50 -6.24
N CYS A 640 23.44 24.72 -7.50
CA CYS A 640 23.72 23.80 -8.60
C CYS A 640 25.11 24.11 -9.21
N THR A 641 26.14 23.33 -8.85
CA THR A 641 27.54 23.61 -9.22
C THR A 641 28.23 22.38 -9.79
N GLY A 642 29.39 22.61 -10.42
CA GLY A 642 30.26 21.54 -10.95
C GLY A 642 29.91 21.08 -12.37
N SER A 643 30.72 20.15 -12.90
CA SER A 643 30.51 19.50 -14.18
C SER A 643 30.81 18.00 -14.07
N PRO A 644 29.79 17.13 -14.12
CA PRO A 644 28.35 17.43 -14.25
C PRO A 644 27.79 18.19 -13.03
N ALA A 645 26.78 19.04 -13.28
CA ALA A 645 26.17 19.88 -12.26
C ALA A 645 25.50 19.05 -11.15
N ARG A 646 25.79 19.39 -9.88
CA ARG A 646 25.31 18.71 -8.69
C ARG A 646 24.95 19.71 -7.60
N GLN A 647 24.12 19.27 -6.65
CA GLN A 647 23.78 20.01 -5.44
C GLN A 647 24.07 19.18 -4.19
N ASN A 648 24.25 19.86 -3.06
CA ASN A 648 24.40 19.22 -1.77
C ASN A 648 23.07 19.32 -0.99
N LEU A 649 22.41 18.20 -0.78
CA LEU A 649 21.17 18.09 -0.02
C LEU A 649 21.39 17.65 1.43
N THR A 650 22.64 17.60 1.92
CA THR A 650 22.90 17.30 3.34
C THR A 650 22.25 18.36 4.23
N GLY A 651 21.41 17.93 5.19
CA GLY A 651 20.60 18.80 6.03
C GLY A 651 19.23 19.18 5.47
N ALA A 652 19.01 19.02 4.16
CA ALA A 652 17.73 19.30 3.52
C ALA A 652 16.62 18.34 3.99
N ARG A 653 15.37 18.79 3.91
CA ARG A 653 14.21 17.94 4.21
C ARG A 653 14.07 16.83 3.19
N ALA A 654 13.69 15.65 3.68
CA ALA A 654 13.33 14.53 2.81
C ALA A 654 12.08 14.87 1.97
N ILE A 655 12.05 14.35 0.75
CA ILE A 655 10.88 14.47 -0.13
C ILE A 655 9.70 13.65 0.42
N GLN A 656 8.48 14.07 0.11
CA GLN A 656 7.25 13.36 0.48
C GLN A 656 7.09 13.10 1.99
N ALA A 657 7.75 13.91 2.81
CA ALA A 657 7.77 13.82 4.27
C ALA A 657 7.13 15.09 4.90
N PRO A 658 5.80 15.19 4.92
CA PRO A 658 5.12 16.33 5.54
C PRO A 658 5.41 16.35 7.05
N LYS A 659 5.67 17.55 7.58
CA LYS A 659 6.06 17.74 8.98
C LYS A 659 4.92 17.40 9.95
N TRP A 660 3.69 17.69 9.55
CA TRP A 660 2.48 17.44 10.31
C TRP A 660 1.43 16.76 9.43
N LYS A 661 0.87 15.68 9.92
CA LYS A 661 -0.34 15.06 9.38
C LYS A 661 -1.24 14.67 10.54
N PHE A 662 -2.55 14.86 10.37
CA PHE A 662 -3.52 14.30 11.29
C PHE A 662 -4.80 13.90 10.56
N SER A 663 -5.54 13.00 11.19
CA SER A 663 -6.89 12.59 10.81
C SER A 663 -7.75 12.53 12.07
N VAL A 664 -8.93 13.14 12.02
CA VAL A 664 -9.93 13.09 13.08
C VAL A 664 -11.23 12.59 12.47
N GLY A 665 -11.79 11.51 13.02
CA GLY A 665 -13.04 10.91 12.59
C GLY A 665 -14.10 10.96 13.71
N ALA A 666 -15.35 11.13 13.32
CA ALA A 666 -16.51 11.02 14.19
C ALA A 666 -17.58 10.14 13.50
N ASP A 667 -18.11 9.16 14.24
CA ASP A 667 -19.25 8.33 13.83
C ASP A 667 -20.30 8.41 14.94
N TYR A 668 -21.43 9.04 14.62
CA TYR A 668 -22.56 9.23 15.54
C TYR A 668 -23.77 8.47 15.03
N SER A 669 -24.33 7.62 15.88
CA SER A 669 -25.42 6.70 15.50
C SER A 669 -26.58 6.74 16.50
N PRO A 670 -27.33 7.87 16.57
CA PRO A 670 -28.43 8.04 17.52
C PRO A 670 -29.62 7.11 17.18
N SER A 671 -30.35 6.70 18.20
CA SER A 671 -31.63 6.02 18.02
C SER A 671 -32.68 7.02 17.46
N LEU A 672 -33.34 6.64 16.37
CA LEU A 672 -34.43 7.41 15.76
C LEU A 672 -35.83 6.90 16.14
N GLY A 673 -35.88 5.86 17.00
CA GLY A 673 -37.09 5.16 17.40
C GLY A 673 -37.33 3.89 16.59
N GLY A 674 -38.10 2.97 17.18
CA GLY A 674 -38.34 1.65 16.60
C GLY A 674 -37.03 0.88 16.35
N ASN A 675 -36.87 0.35 15.16
CA ASN A 675 -35.70 -0.42 14.74
C ASN A 675 -34.67 0.40 13.93
N LEU A 676 -34.73 1.74 13.99
CA LEU A 676 -33.92 2.64 13.20
C LEU A 676 -32.87 3.40 14.03
N LYS A 677 -31.66 3.50 13.51
CA LYS A 677 -30.61 4.40 13.95
C LYS A 677 -30.23 5.39 12.84
N GLY A 678 -29.97 6.64 13.22
CA GLY A 678 -29.30 7.60 12.37
C GLY A 678 -27.85 7.19 12.14
N VAL A 679 -27.25 7.70 11.08
CA VAL A 679 -25.83 7.61 10.79
C VAL A 679 -25.36 9.01 10.43
N ALA A 680 -24.40 9.56 11.19
CA ALA A 680 -23.72 10.80 10.88
C ALA A 680 -22.21 10.56 10.99
N GLN A 681 -21.50 10.75 9.89
CA GLN A 681 -20.06 10.51 9.78
C GLN A 681 -19.36 11.78 9.37
N ALA A 682 -18.20 12.06 9.96
CA ALA A 682 -17.32 13.13 9.55
C ALA A 682 -15.87 12.67 9.65
N ASN A 683 -15.04 13.09 8.70
CA ASN A 683 -13.61 12.86 8.72
C ASN A 683 -12.90 14.14 8.29
N TRP A 684 -11.99 14.63 9.12
CA TRP A 684 -11.14 15.79 8.84
C TRP A 684 -9.69 15.36 8.78
N GLN A 685 -9.02 15.70 7.70
CA GLN A 685 -7.62 15.39 7.43
C GLN A 685 -6.84 16.68 7.19
N TYR A 686 -5.62 16.74 7.69
CA TYR A 686 -4.67 17.81 7.43
C TYR A 686 -3.31 17.26 7.05
N GLN A 687 -2.67 17.93 6.12
CA GLN A 687 -1.27 17.69 5.76
C GLN A 687 -0.54 19.04 5.62
N SER A 688 0.62 19.16 6.27
CA SER A 688 1.51 20.31 6.07
C SER A 688 2.20 20.25 4.70
N SER A 689 2.87 21.36 4.33
CA SER A 689 3.56 21.47 3.05
C SER A 689 4.63 20.40 2.82
N VAL A 690 4.86 20.04 1.55
CA VAL A 690 5.80 18.99 1.14
C VAL A 690 6.43 19.31 -0.21
N TYR A 691 7.68 18.87 -0.41
CA TYR A 691 8.35 18.82 -1.72
C TYR A 691 8.23 17.42 -2.31
N TYR A 692 7.96 17.32 -3.62
CA TYR A 692 8.01 16.05 -4.37
C TYR A 692 9.37 15.78 -5.02
N VAL A 693 10.11 16.85 -5.35
CA VAL A 693 11.54 16.82 -5.68
C VAL A 693 12.23 17.74 -4.68
N ALA A 694 13.37 17.32 -4.13
CA ALA A 694 14.05 18.03 -3.06
C ALA A 694 14.39 19.47 -3.45
N GLU A 695 13.94 20.42 -2.62
CA GLU A 695 14.16 21.86 -2.76
C GLU A 695 13.65 22.48 -4.09
N ASP A 696 12.93 21.73 -4.93
CA ASP A 696 12.37 22.22 -6.19
C ASP A 696 11.07 23.02 -5.96
N PRO A 697 11.06 24.34 -6.15
CA PRO A 697 9.87 25.17 -5.94
C PRO A 697 8.73 24.85 -6.90
N GLN A 698 9.00 24.20 -8.05
CA GLN A 698 7.96 23.79 -9.00
C GLN A 698 7.16 22.59 -8.49
N THR A 699 7.73 21.81 -7.59
CA THR A 699 7.10 20.61 -7.03
C THR A 699 6.71 20.77 -5.56
N PHE A 700 6.56 22.00 -5.09
CA PHE A 700 6.14 22.33 -3.73
C PHE A 700 4.61 22.33 -3.63
N GLN A 701 4.05 21.47 -2.77
CA GLN A 701 2.65 21.46 -2.37
C GLN A 701 2.48 22.19 -1.05
N LYS A 702 1.62 23.20 -1.03
CA LYS A 702 1.23 23.93 0.20
C LYS A 702 0.42 23.01 1.14
N ALA A 703 0.33 23.39 2.41
CA ALA A 703 -0.53 22.71 3.38
C ALA A 703 -2.00 22.76 2.93
N TYR A 704 -2.76 21.71 3.28
CA TYR A 704 -4.19 21.62 2.96
C TYR A 704 -4.96 20.80 4.00
N SER A 705 -6.28 21.00 4.02
CA SER A 705 -7.24 20.23 4.82
C SER A 705 -8.36 19.71 3.94
N ILE A 706 -8.79 18.47 4.18
CA ILE A 706 -9.95 17.86 3.51
C ILE A 706 -10.96 17.43 4.57
N VAL A 707 -12.22 17.73 4.31
CA VAL A 707 -13.33 17.28 5.16
C VAL A 707 -14.30 16.46 4.32
N ASN A 708 -14.63 15.28 4.82
CA ASN A 708 -15.62 14.38 4.26
C ASN A 708 -16.76 14.18 5.26
N VAL A 709 -18.01 14.12 4.78
CA VAL A 709 -19.18 13.92 5.62
C VAL A 709 -20.13 12.88 5.01
N GLY A 710 -20.87 12.20 5.87
CA GLY A 710 -21.89 11.25 5.49
C GLY A 710 -23.09 11.32 6.43
N LEU A 711 -24.30 11.23 5.87
CA LEU A 711 -25.55 11.17 6.62
C LEU A 711 -26.41 10.02 6.09
N GLY A 712 -27.05 9.32 6.99
CA GLY A 712 -27.85 8.17 6.58
C GLY A 712 -28.70 7.58 7.69
N VAL A 713 -29.22 6.39 7.40
CA VAL A 713 -30.02 5.60 8.32
C VAL A 713 -29.59 4.14 8.21
N ARG A 714 -29.71 3.42 9.32
CA ARG A 714 -29.48 1.97 9.38
C ARG A 714 -30.46 1.26 10.29
N ASP A 715 -30.61 -0.02 10.04
CA ASP A 715 -31.27 -0.92 10.97
C ASP A 715 -30.44 -1.06 12.27
N LYS A 716 -31.14 -1.19 13.41
CA LYS A 716 -30.50 -1.35 14.73
C LYS A 716 -29.55 -2.53 14.77
N ASP A 717 -29.93 -3.66 14.15
CA ASP A 717 -29.14 -4.89 14.07
C ASP A 717 -28.16 -4.90 12.91
N ARG A 718 -28.03 -3.74 12.20
CA ARG A 718 -27.14 -3.56 11.03
C ARG A 718 -27.47 -4.46 9.84
N LYS A 719 -28.71 -4.92 9.71
CA LYS A 719 -29.13 -5.72 8.56
C LYS A 719 -29.07 -4.94 7.25
N TRP A 720 -29.30 -3.63 7.32
CA TRP A 720 -29.12 -2.74 6.19
C TRP A 720 -28.67 -1.34 6.62
N GLU A 721 -28.02 -0.63 5.72
CA GLU A 721 -27.57 0.75 5.92
C GLU A 721 -27.62 1.51 4.59
N ILE A 722 -28.10 2.75 4.61
CA ILE A 722 -28.06 3.68 3.49
C ILE A 722 -27.39 4.97 3.96
N VAL A 723 -26.32 5.39 3.26
CA VAL A 723 -25.58 6.61 3.58
C VAL A 723 -25.37 7.44 2.33
N ALA A 724 -25.84 8.68 2.34
CA ALA A 724 -25.44 9.72 1.41
C ALA A 724 -24.18 10.39 1.93
N PHE A 725 -23.19 10.64 1.07
CA PHE A 725 -21.93 11.23 1.48
C PHE A 725 -21.45 12.32 0.52
N VAL A 726 -20.62 13.22 1.04
CA VAL A 726 -19.89 14.23 0.27
C VAL A 726 -18.43 14.18 0.66
N ASN A 727 -17.56 13.97 -0.31
CA ASN A 727 -16.11 14.03 -0.16
C ASN A 727 -15.58 15.39 -0.63
N ASN A 728 -14.53 15.87 0.06
CA ASN A 728 -13.96 17.20 -0.13
C ASN A 728 -15.06 18.30 -0.05
N LEU A 729 -15.73 18.36 1.07
CA LEU A 729 -16.89 19.23 1.31
C LEU A 729 -16.64 20.70 0.92
N PHE A 730 -15.43 21.21 1.14
CA PHE A 730 -15.06 22.61 0.89
C PHE A 730 -14.40 22.83 -0.47
N ASP A 731 -14.38 21.83 -1.35
CA ASP A 731 -13.81 21.87 -2.72
C ASP A 731 -12.34 22.35 -2.75
N VAL A 732 -11.54 21.86 -1.80
CA VAL A 732 -10.13 22.21 -1.66
C VAL A 732 -9.30 21.48 -2.72
N GLN A 733 -8.51 22.23 -3.48
CA GLN A 733 -7.62 21.67 -4.50
C GLN A 733 -6.25 21.38 -3.89
N TYR A 734 -5.74 20.19 -4.18
CA TYR A 734 -4.41 19.74 -3.79
C TYR A 734 -3.85 18.72 -4.79
N TYR A 735 -2.54 18.54 -4.77
CA TYR A 735 -1.86 17.61 -5.67
C TYR A 735 -1.08 16.58 -4.85
N PRO A 736 -1.42 15.29 -4.94
CA PRO A 736 -0.67 14.22 -4.28
C PRO A 736 0.67 13.96 -4.96
N SER A 737 0.88 14.48 -6.18
CA SER A 737 2.15 14.41 -6.90
C SER A 737 2.27 15.55 -7.92
N LEU A 738 3.44 16.18 -7.95
CA LEU A 738 3.85 17.17 -8.94
C LEU A 738 5.13 16.70 -9.64
N VAL A 739 5.22 16.96 -10.94
CA VAL A 739 6.36 16.56 -11.78
C VAL A 739 6.90 17.80 -12.53
N ASN A 740 8.19 18.09 -12.35
CA ASN A 740 8.86 19.14 -13.09
C ASN A 740 9.37 18.56 -14.41
N THR A 741 8.70 18.92 -15.52
CA THR A 741 8.98 18.45 -16.87
C THR A 741 9.72 19.49 -17.72
N ALA A 742 10.34 20.50 -17.09
CA ALA A 742 11.06 21.57 -17.78
C ALA A 742 12.15 21.06 -18.74
N GLY A 743 12.71 19.85 -18.49
CA GLY A 743 13.67 19.22 -19.42
C GLY A 743 13.08 18.82 -20.78
N ASN A 744 11.74 18.66 -20.86
CA ASN A 744 11.04 18.38 -22.11
C ASN A 744 10.57 19.65 -22.83
N PHE A 745 10.66 20.82 -22.18
CA PHE A 745 10.18 22.08 -22.69
C PHE A 745 11.26 23.16 -22.55
N GLY A 746 11.41 23.99 -23.57
CA GLY A 746 12.44 25.03 -23.57
C GLY A 746 12.36 25.94 -24.78
N ASP A 747 13.41 26.72 -24.99
CA ASP A 747 13.65 27.53 -26.18
C ASP A 747 15.14 27.48 -26.57
N ASN A 748 15.57 28.34 -27.45
CA ASN A 748 16.97 28.42 -27.89
C ASN A 748 17.95 28.79 -26.76
N THR A 749 17.46 29.34 -25.64
CA THR A 749 18.27 29.80 -24.50
C THR A 749 18.33 28.77 -23.35
N GLY A 750 17.46 27.78 -23.36
CA GLY A 750 17.46 26.75 -22.31
C GLY A 750 16.08 26.12 -22.06
N ASN A 751 15.95 25.48 -20.93
CA ASN A 751 14.69 24.90 -20.46
C ASN A 751 13.74 26.01 -19.98
N LYS A 752 12.45 25.75 -20.03
CA LYS A 752 11.38 26.63 -19.55
C LYS A 752 10.53 25.93 -18.48
N ILE A 753 9.83 26.71 -17.67
CA ILE A 753 8.91 26.17 -16.67
C ILE A 753 7.87 25.28 -17.37
N ALA A 754 7.74 24.06 -16.87
CA ALA A 754 6.67 23.12 -17.23
C ALA A 754 6.43 22.16 -16.05
N THR A 755 5.25 22.26 -15.44
CA THR A 755 4.90 21.45 -14.27
C THR A 755 3.57 20.75 -14.49
N GLN A 756 3.58 19.44 -14.38
CA GLN A 756 2.41 18.58 -14.46
C GLN A 756 1.97 18.15 -13.05
N ALA A 757 0.67 17.84 -12.90
CA ALA A 757 0.10 17.31 -11.68
C ALA A 757 -0.57 15.96 -11.93
N VAL A 758 -0.47 15.06 -10.94
CA VAL A 758 -1.41 13.95 -10.80
C VAL A 758 -2.56 14.46 -9.94
N LEU A 759 -3.78 14.37 -10.46
CA LEU A 759 -4.96 14.83 -9.72
C LEU A 759 -5.49 13.67 -8.86
N PRO A 760 -5.81 13.93 -7.56
CA PRO A 760 -6.50 12.95 -6.74
C PRO A 760 -7.95 12.81 -7.24
N ARG A 761 -8.63 11.75 -6.85
CA ARG A 761 -10.03 11.58 -7.16
C ARG A 761 -10.88 12.73 -6.62
N ASP A 762 -10.63 13.12 -5.38
CA ASP A 762 -11.31 14.21 -4.69
C ASP A 762 -10.66 15.60 -4.96
N PHE A 763 -10.06 15.79 -6.15
CA PHE A 763 -9.59 17.10 -6.61
C PHE A 763 -10.70 18.14 -6.65
N ARG A 764 -11.92 17.69 -6.94
CA ARG A 764 -13.17 18.45 -6.79
C ARG A 764 -14.10 17.73 -5.82
N ARG A 765 -14.98 18.50 -5.19
CA ARG A 765 -16.04 17.94 -4.36
C ARG A 765 -16.94 17.01 -5.21
N TYR A 766 -17.24 15.84 -4.66
CA TYR A 766 -18.21 14.92 -5.22
C TYR A 766 -19.06 14.28 -4.13
N GLY A 767 -20.25 13.84 -4.48
CA GLY A 767 -21.16 13.15 -3.58
C GLY A 767 -21.49 11.74 -4.07
N GLY A 768 -22.17 10.98 -3.26
CA GLY A 768 -22.61 9.64 -3.61
C GLY A 768 -23.56 9.03 -2.62
N LEU A 769 -24.01 7.82 -2.96
CA LEU A 769 -24.86 6.99 -2.12
C LEU A 769 -24.22 5.62 -1.95
N ARG A 770 -24.25 5.11 -0.71
CA ARG A 770 -23.84 3.74 -0.37
C ARG A 770 -25.02 2.99 0.23
N LEU A 771 -25.22 1.75 -0.21
CA LEU A 771 -26.17 0.80 0.34
C LEU A 771 -25.43 -0.46 0.78
N GLY A 772 -25.61 -0.87 2.03
CA GLY A 772 -25.11 -2.12 2.58
C GLY A 772 -26.28 -2.99 3.06
N VAL A 773 -26.15 -4.31 2.85
CA VAL A 773 -27.13 -5.31 3.34
C VAL A 773 -26.35 -6.50 3.90
N ASN A 774 -26.77 -6.96 5.09
CA ASN A 774 -26.17 -8.11 5.81
C ASN A 774 -27.25 -9.11 6.19
N PHE A 775 -27.00 -10.38 6.01
CA PHE A 775 -27.86 -11.51 6.34
C PHE A 775 -27.19 -12.44 7.32
#